data_da57325eca741d50e67915bde426d51d
#
_entry.id   da57325eca741d50e67915bde426d51d
#
_cell.length_a   1.000
_cell.length_b   1.000
_cell.length_c   1.000
_cell.angle_alpha   90.00
_cell.angle_beta   90.00
_cell.angle_gamma   90.00
#
_symmetry.space_group_name_H-M   'P 1'
#
loop_
_entity.id
_entity.type
_entity.pdbx_description
1 polymer ?
#
loop_
_entity_poly.entity_id
_entity_poly.type
_entity_poly.pdbx_seq_one_letter_code
_entity_poly.pdbx_strand_id
1 'polypeptide(L)'
;MKKLTKVFSLLTVLLTMFGPLGNLRHLVYANDVQPQQTKVFVHKVLMNKEDFNNFDHDAKQNVHKYDGTQIQQGTFTNYFGTSAKEIEGVNFKVWKKVEQTGADTQTGTQLGITGEGADEHYKLFVDSNDKMYGSRGVNTGSGTTGAEFILENGTYIFVEDKANSPYYNKQEGNELTEAKAVPFRLVLPVTRPDGTGYFDSTNNPLHVYPKNTEDKPTVTKEFAEGGRTTKEVEIGKKVPYKITTTIPKGSSYKTIVWEDLMVEGLDFVENSLVVAEKDLAAFELNTHYTITQSKRGFSVTVTEQGLQAITEASKNSDINITLRYEGILNDSAKVDTEIPNQVTFHYGNRPRTFTDTEPEPVTPNGENKIRVTKNWLNSQNKTTITFNVYEKDTGVKVGSFTMGPEETFKEYSEGLKQGTEYIVVEQPVDGHIPSYTVEQGDDKDKKHILSVTNNPSDNPPPLTPDKPKVITHGKRFIKTDNKETLEGSEKLLGAEFVVMNDQNQYLALKTSDTKDQEVQRYNQAEQDYLTAVKANNGAEEKKALRDAAYEALNMQWEWVTEVSKAFKFISSADGKFEVKGLRAGTYYLKETKAPEGYALPSDKIQFTVNRGSWGSGEEVNTTNFQQVKNKKITIPQTGGIGTVVFTVVGLSTMVFAFIAMKKRQAEEA
;
A
#
# COMPACT_ATOMS: atom_id res chain seq x y z
N MET A 1 -21.84 26.32 -24.88
CA MET A 1 -22.95 25.74 -25.64
C MET A 1 -22.86 24.19 -25.76
N LYS A 2 -21.71 23.57 -26.02
CA LYS A 2 -21.63 22.09 -26.13
C LYS A 2 -21.82 21.29 -24.81
N LYS A 3 -21.64 21.90 -23.64
CA LYS A 3 -21.87 21.22 -22.33
C LYS A 3 -23.35 21.27 -21.89
N LEU A 4 -24.10 22.30 -22.27
CA LEU A 4 -25.54 22.34 -22.01
C LEU A 4 -26.30 21.29 -22.83
N THR A 5 -25.86 21.04 -24.06
CA THR A 5 -26.50 20.06 -24.95
C THR A 5 -26.38 18.63 -24.42
N LYS A 6 -25.25 18.28 -23.71
CA LYS A 6 -25.09 16.96 -23.10
C LYS A 6 -25.97 16.76 -21.86
N VAL A 7 -26.20 17.80 -21.07
CA VAL A 7 -27.14 17.74 -19.92
C VAL A 7 -28.58 17.60 -20.40
N PHE A 8 -28.94 18.30 -21.48
CA PHE A 8 -30.27 18.13 -22.13
C PHE A 8 -30.44 16.75 -22.76
N SER A 9 -29.38 16.16 -23.33
CA SER A 9 -29.40 14.82 -23.88
C SER A 9 -29.58 13.74 -22.77
N LEU A 10 -29.01 13.95 -21.59
CA LEU A 10 -29.16 13.03 -20.44
C LEU A 10 -30.61 13.09 -19.87
N LEU A 11 -31.23 14.27 -19.85
CA LEU A 11 -32.63 14.43 -19.45
C LEU A 11 -33.61 13.80 -20.46
N THR A 12 -33.28 13.91 -21.75
CA THR A 12 -34.07 13.32 -22.85
C THR A 12 -34.00 11.79 -22.83
N VAL A 13 -32.89 11.19 -22.45
CA VAL A 13 -32.68 9.72 -22.37
C VAL A 13 -33.55 9.08 -21.26
N LEU A 14 -33.84 9.80 -20.17
CA LEU A 14 -34.80 9.29 -19.16
C LEU A 14 -36.26 9.36 -19.62
N LEU A 15 -36.58 10.39 -20.44
CA LEU A 15 -37.91 10.49 -21.08
C LEU A 15 -38.08 9.44 -22.19
N THR A 16 -37.02 9.02 -22.88
CA THR A 16 -37.07 8.04 -23.98
C THR A 16 -37.20 6.56 -23.50
N MET A 17 -37.06 6.27 -22.20
CA MET A 17 -37.52 4.96 -21.69
C MET A 17 -39.01 4.73 -21.96
N PHE A 18 -39.79 5.81 -22.13
CA PHE A 18 -41.21 5.76 -22.44
C PHE A 18 -41.59 6.43 -23.78
N GLY A 19 -40.62 7.04 -24.49
CA GLY A 19 -40.87 7.68 -25.78
C GLY A 19 -41.47 6.75 -26.84
N PRO A 20 -40.98 5.55 -27.04
CA PRO A 20 -41.60 4.54 -27.94
C PRO A 20 -42.95 4.03 -27.42
N LEU A 21 -43.14 3.97 -26.11
CA LEU A 21 -44.38 3.47 -25.51
C LEU A 21 -45.52 4.53 -25.59
N GLY A 22 -45.17 5.83 -25.57
CA GLY A 22 -46.12 6.92 -25.69
C GLY A 22 -46.73 7.07 -27.09
N ASN A 23 -46.01 6.68 -28.12
CA ASN A 23 -46.47 6.77 -29.53
C ASN A 23 -47.25 5.54 -30.02
N LEU A 24 -47.32 4.46 -29.24
CA LEU A 24 -48.09 3.26 -29.55
C LEU A 24 -49.59 3.38 -29.28
N ARG A 25 -50.10 4.61 -29.00
CA ARG A 25 -51.52 4.87 -28.73
C ARG A 25 -52.48 4.46 -29.86
N HIS A 26 -51.99 4.07 -31.03
CA HIS A 26 -52.84 3.80 -32.21
C HIS A 26 -52.86 2.34 -32.71
N LEU A 27 -52.32 1.39 -31.94
CA LEU A 27 -52.36 -0.02 -32.36
C LEU A 27 -53.11 -0.93 -31.36
N VAL A 28 -54.09 -0.38 -30.62
CA VAL A 28 -54.93 -1.19 -29.76
C VAL A 28 -56.06 -1.77 -30.63
N TYR A 29 -56.10 -3.08 -30.79
CA TYR A 29 -57.21 -3.80 -31.42
C TYR A 29 -58.48 -3.59 -30.58
N ALA A 30 -59.63 -3.47 -31.24
CA ALA A 30 -60.89 -3.05 -30.65
C ALA A 30 -61.50 -4.02 -29.57
N ASN A 31 -60.77 -4.98 -29.04
CA ASN A 31 -61.22 -5.95 -28.03
C ASN A 31 -60.38 -6.00 -26.77
N ASP A 32 -59.31 -5.17 -26.59
CA ASP A 32 -58.51 -5.19 -25.38
C ASP A 32 -59.14 -4.33 -24.29
N VAL A 33 -59.62 -5.01 -23.24
CA VAL A 33 -60.14 -4.31 -22.05
C VAL A 33 -58.96 -3.74 -21.27
N GLN A 34 -58.97 -2.41 -21.07
CA GLN A 34 -57.98 -1.73 -20.26
C GLN A 34 -58.03 -2.27 -18.80
N PRO A 35 -56.89 -2.62 -18.21
CA PRO A 35 -56.86 -3.03 -16.81
C PRO A 35 -57.32 -1.89 -15.91
N GLN A 36 -57.97 -2.20 -14.82
CA GLN A 36 -58.33 -1.19 -13.82
C GLN A 36 -57.15 -0.72 -13.00
N GLN A 37 -56.19 -1.61 -12.84
CA GLN A 37 -54.94 -1.37 -12.08
C GLN A 37 -53.74 -1.97 -12.77
N THR A 38 -52.59 -1.34 -12.60
CA THR A 38 -51.29 -1.87 -13.04
C THR A 38 -50.36 -2.04 -11.84
N LYS A 39 -49.73 -3.22 -11.76
CA LYS A 39 -48.62 -3.47 -10.81
C LYS A 39 -47.34 -2.94 -11.43
N VAL A 40 -46.67 -2.05 -10.70
CA VAL A 40 -45.38 -1.46 -11.09
C VAL A 40 -44.33 -1.82 -10.08
N PHE A 41 -43.25 -2.43 -10.55
CA PHE A 41 -42.04 -2.64 -9.75
C PHE A 41 -40.99 -1.61 -10.11
N VAL A 42 -40.56 -0.82 -9.11
CA VAL A 42 -39.50 0.16 -9.26
C VAL A 42 -38.20 -0.43 -8.71
N HIS A 43 -37.29 -0.80 -9.61
CA HIS A 43 -35.99 -1.33 -9.28
C HIS A 43 -34.96 -0.21 -9.15
N LYS A 44 -34.01 -0.37 -8.26
CA LYS A 44 -32.92 0.63 -8.15
C LYS A 44 -31.62 0.04 -8.66
N VAL A 45 -31.04 0.67 -9.67
CA VAL A 45 -29.76 0.30 -10.26
C VAL A 45 -28.68 1.26 -9.79
N LEU A 46 -27.59 0.71 -9.29
CA LEU A 46 -26.38 1.43 -8.96
C LEU A 46 -25.30 1.06 -9.97
N MET A 47 -24.61 2.07 -10.50
CA MET A 47 -23.53 1.93 -11.49
C MET A 47 -22.36 2.81 -11.08
N ASN A 48 -21.14 2.46 -11.49
CA ASN A 48 -20.03 3.39 -11.41
C ASN A 48 -20.22 4.55 -12.43
N LYS A 49 -19.46 5.62 -12.26
CA LYS A 49 -19.55 6.83 -13.11
C LYS A 49 -19.21 6.52 -14.59
N GLU A 50 -18.28 5.59 -14.84
CA GLU A 50 -17.89 5.21 -16.19
C GLU A 50 -19.02 4.49 -16.92
N ASP A 51 -19.59 3.44 -16.33
CA ASP A 51 -20.71 2.71 -16.90
C ASP A 51 -21.95 3.61 -17.06
N PHE A 52 -22.20 4.50 -16.09
CA PHE A 52 -23.32 5.45 -16.18
C PHE A 52 -23.13 6.46 -17.31
N ASN A 53 -21.95 7.04 -17.47
CA ASN A 53 -21.66 8.01 -18.52
C ASN A 53 -21.64 7.37 -19.92
N ASN A 54 -21.29 6.10 -20.00
CA ASN A 54 -21.23 5.33 -21.23
C ASN A 54 -22.55 4.60 -21.54
N PHE A 55 -23.54 4.67 -20.62
CA PHE A 55 -24.82 4.02 -20.83
C PHE A 55 -25.62 4.77 -21.92
N ASP A 56 -25.76 4.10 -23.06
CA ASP A 56 -26.61 4.56 -24.17
C ASP A 56 -27.84 3.65 -24.25
N HIS A 57 -28.98 4.24 -23.88
CA HIS A 57 -30.27 3.53 -23.88
C HIS A 57 -30.63 2.99 -25.27
N ASP A 58 -30.46 3.81 -26.31
CA ASP A 58 -30.88 3.45 -27.68
C ASP A 58 -30.00 2.33 -28.24
N ALA A 59 -28.68 2.40 -28.02
CA ALA A 59 -27.76 1.31 -28.37
C ALA A 59 -28.09 0.02 -27.63
N LYS A 60 -28.34 0.11 -26.33
CA LYS A 60 -28.72 -1.07 -25.50
C LYS A 60 -30.07 -1.63 -25.91
N GLN A 61 -31.05 -0.77 -26.22
CA GLN A 61 -32.35 -1.19 -26.67
C GLN A 61 -32.31 -1.95 -27.99
N ASN A 62 -31.41 -1.57 -28.89
CA ASN A 62 -31.19 -2.31 -30.14
C ASN A 62 -30.65 -3.73 -29.93
N VAL A 63 -29.87 -3.97 -28.88
CA VAL A 63 -29.25 -5.25 -28.57
C VAL A 63 -30.12 -6.11 -27.65
N HIS A 64 -30.69 -5.54 -26.59
CA HIS A 64 -31.33 -6.26 -25.49
C HIS A 64 -32.85 -6.11 -25.43
N LYS A 65 -33.42 -5.16 -26.19
CA LYS A 65 -34.88 -4.95 -26.38
C LYS A 65 -35.68 -4.96 -25.06
N TYR A 66 -35.32 -4.03 -24.15
CA TYR A 66 -36.09 -3.87 -22.93
C TYR A 66 -37.54 -3.51 -23.26
N ASP A 67 -38.46 -4.31 -22.77
CA ASP A 67 -39.89 -4.28 -23.13
C ASP A 67 -40.84 -3.97 -21.95
N GLY A 68 -40.31 -3.54 -20.82
CA GLY A 68 -41.07 -3.28 -19.60
C GLY A 68 -41.24 -4.51 -18.72
N THR A 69 -40.76 -5.67 -19.13
CA THR A 69 -40.72 -6.87 -18.28
C THR A 69 -39.47 -6.88 -17.40
N GLN A 70 -39.39 -7.81 -16.47
CA GLN A 70 -38.25 -7.92 -15.57
C GLN A 70 -36.97 -8.32 -16.33
N ILE A 71 -35.92 -7.52 -16.17
CA ILE A 71 -34.58 -7.87 -16.64
C ILE A 71 -34.01 -8.99 -15.76
N GLN A 72 -33.70 -10.13 -16.36
CA GLN A 72 -33.20 -11.28 -15.64
C GLN A 72 -31.80 -11.03 -15.10
N GLN A 73 -31.49 -11.55 -13.91
CA GLN A 73 -30.22 -11.34 -13.23
C GLN A 73 -28.98 -11.68 -14.10
N GLY A 74 -29.04 -12.73 -14.90
CA GLY A 74 -27.94 -13.13 -15.80
C GLY A 74 -27.68 -12.17 -16.97
N THR A 75 -28.63 -11.26 -17.30
CA THR A 75 -28.50 -10.28 -18.36
C THR A 75 -28.35 -8.85 -17.84
N PHE A 76 -28.45 -8.66 -16.53
CA PHE A 76 -28.48 -7.35 -15.88
C PHE A 76 -27.19 -6.54 -16.14
N THR A 77 -26.03 -7.13 -15.90
CA THR A 77 -24.73 -6.51 -16.15
C THR A 77 -24.46 -6.29 -17.64
N ASN A 78 -24.97 -7.15 -18.52
CA ASN A 78 -24.86 -6.97 -19.95
C ASN A 78 -25.67 -5.76 -20.44
N TYR A 79 -26.83 -5.50 -19.80
CA TYR A 79 -27.69 -4.38 -20.15
C TYR A 79 -27.14 -3.04 -19.59
N PHE A 80 -26.82 -3.01 -18.29
CA PHE A 80 -26.48 -1.76 -17.59
C PHE A 80 -24.96 -1.48 -17.51
N GLY A 81 -24.10 -2.48 -17.70
CA GLY A 81 -22.63 -2.40 -17.55
C GLY A 81 -22.12 -3.28 -16.42
N THR A 82 -20.82 -3.58 -16.43
CA THR A 82 -20.19 -4.59 -15.56
C THR A 82 -20.24 -4.24 -14.08
N SER A 83 -20.29 -2.93 -13.76
CA SER A 83 -20.41 -2.44 -12.38
C SER A 83 -21.84 -2.40 -11.87
N ALA A 84 -22.83 -2.59 -12.74
CA ALA A 84 -24.23 -2.41 -12.40
C ALA A 84 -24.72 -3.48 -11.42
N LYS A 85 -25.37 -3.04 -10.38
CA LYS A 85 -26.05 -3.90 -9.39
C LYS A 85 -27.40 -3.34 -9.04
N GLU A 86 -28.37 -4.22 -8.78
CA GLU A 86 -29.64 -3.84 -8.19
C GLU A 86 -29.45 -3.74 -6.68
N ILE A 87 -29.99 -2.66 -6.07
CA ILE A 87 -29.86 -2.41 -4.63
C ILE A 87 -31.20 -2.42 -3.92
N GLU A 88 -31.21 -2.95 -2.70
CA GLU A 88 -32.38 -3.03 -1.83
C GLU A 88 -32.41 -1.88 -0.82
N GLY A 89 -33.59 -1.64 -0.24
CA GLY A 89 -33.78 -0.66 0.82
C GLY A 89 -33.78 0.79 0.35
N VAL A 90 -34.00 1.04 -0.93
CA VAL A 90 -34.19 2.41 -1.46
C VAL A 90 -35.68 2.72 -1.49
N ASN A 91 -36.06 3.81 -0.82
CA ASN A 91 -37.44 4.22 -0.67
C ASN A 91 -37.90 5.04 -1.86
N PHE A 92 -39.09 4.73 -2.36
CA PHE A 92 -39.79 5.52 -3.36
C PHE A 92 -41.14 5.94 -2.85
N LYS A 93 -41.48 7.21 -3.10
CA LYS A 93 -42.81 7.81 -2.95
C LYS A 93 -43.42 8.03 -4.30
N VAL A 94 -44.74 7.90 -4.37
CA VAL A 94 -45.51 8.12 -5.60
C VAL A 94 -46.49 9.27 -5.43
N TRP A 95 -46.55 10.15 -6.42
CA TRP A 95 -47.44 11.32 -6.46
C TRP A 95 -48.40 11.17 -7.62
N LYS A 96 -49.72 11.33 -7.37
CA LYS A 96 -50.76 11.21 -8.40
C LYS A 96 -51.14 12.60 -8.88
N LYS A 97 -51.29 12.77 -10.20
CA LYS A 97 -51.84 14.01 -10.80
C LYS A 97 -53.24 14.29 -10.28
N VAL A 98 -53.51 15.57 -9.98
CA VAL A 98 -54.80 16.06 -9.53
C VAL A 98 -55.23 17.27 -10.36
N GLU A 99 -56.55 17.42 -10.52
CA GLU A 99 -57.09 18.54 -11.27
C GLU A 99 -57.18 19.85 -10.45
N GLN A 100 -57.27 19.71 -9.11
CA GLN A 100 -57.40 20.85 -8.21
C GLN A 100 -56.13 21.04 -7.38
N THR A 101 -55.69 22.29 -7.27
CA THR A 101 -54.60 22.69 -6.41
C THR A 101 -55.03 22.82 -4.96
N GLY A 102 -54.19 22.41 -4.02
CA GLY A 102 -54.40 22.55 -2.59
C GLY A 102 -53.06 22.76 -1.86
N ALA A 103 -53.12 23.02 -0.57
CA ALA A 103 -51.93 23.23 0.25
C ALA A 103 -50.98 21.98 0.30
N ASP A 104 -51.51 20.80 -0.04
CA ASP A 104 -50.82 19.51 -0.06
C ASP A 104 -50.46 19.07 -1.49
N THR A 105 -50.56 19.95 -2.48
CA THR A 105 -50.13 19.67 -3.85
C THR A 105 -48.77 20.28 -4.17
N GLN A 106 -48.02 19.62 -5.05
CA GLN A 106 -46.75 20.08 -5.60
C GLN A 106 -46.80 20.06 -7.12
N THR A 107 -46.11 20.99 -7.77
CA THR A 107 -45.95 20.95 -9.24
C THR A 107 -44.94 19.87 -9.62
N GLY A 108 -45.01 19.38 -10.86
CA GLY A 108 -44.01 18.49 -11.41
C GLY A 108 -42.58 19.04 -11.29
N THR A 109 -42.42 20.34 -11.49
CA THR A 109 -41.12 21.04 -11.29
C THR A 109 -40.63 20.93 -9.84
N GLN A 110 -41.52 21.14 -8.87
CA GLN A 110 -41.15 20.97 -7.43
C GLN A 110 -40.78 19.54 -7.09
N LEU A 111 -41.33 18.55 -7.80
CA LEU A 111 -40.98 17.14 -7.68
C LEU A 111 -39.76 16.76 -8.51
N GLY A 112 -39.16 17.69 -9.25
CA GLY A 112 -37.95 17.48 -10.04
C GLY A 112 -38.20 17.04 -11.49
N ILE A 113 -39.44 17.13 -11.99
CA ILE A 113 -39.77 16.86 -13.39
C ILE A 113 -39.46 18.09 -14.24
N THR A 114 -38.92 17.86 -15.43
CA THR A 114 -38.71 18.88 -16.48
C THR A 114 -39.40 18.43 -17.75
N GLY A 115 -40.02 19.37 -18.47
CA GLY A 115 -40.77 19.07 -19.70
C GLY A 115 -42.23 18.70 -19.44
N GLU A 116 -42.72 17.62 -20.07
CA GLU A 116 -44.12 17.21 -19.96
C GLU A 116 -44.50 16.89 -18.51
N GLY A 117 -45.52 17.53 -17.99
CA GLY A 117 -46.00 17.40 -16.63
C GLY A 117 -45.32 18.29 -15.60
N ALA A 118 -44.35 19.13 -15.99
CA ALA A 118 -43.67 20.07 -15.09
C ALA A 118 -44.59 21.06 -14.40
N ASP A 119 -45.58 21.57 -15.12
CA ASP A 119 -46.55 22.55 -14.65
C ASP A 119 -47.85 21.92 -14.12
N GLU A 120 -47.96 20.60 -14.18
CA GLU A 120 -49.09 19.85 -13.65
C GLU A 120 -48.99 19.74 -12.12
N HIS A 121 -50.14 19.61 -11.46
CA HIS A 121 -50.20 19.47 -9.99
C HIS A 121 -50.37 18.03 -9.58
N TYR A 122 -49.64 17.64 -8.55
CA TYR A 122 -49.60 16.27 -8.03
C TYR A 122 -49.78 16.29 -6.51
N LYS A 123 -50.46 15.30 -5.99
CA LYS A 123 -50.61 15.03 -4.56
C LYS A 123 -50.00 13.72 -4.20
N LEU A 124 -49.37 13.66 -3.03
CA LEU A 124 -48.83 12.38 -2.51
C LEU A 124 -49.93 11.34 -2.50
N PHE A 125 -49.69 10.22 -3.20
CA PHE A 125 -50.65 9.14 -3.32
C PHE A 125 -50.70 8.30 -2.07
N VAL A 126 -51.83 8.28 -1.40
CA VAL A 126 -52.13 7.46 -0.24
C VAL A 126 -53.33 6.60 -0.64
N ASP A 127 -53.16 5.26 -0.57
CA ASP A 127 -54.28 4.38 -0.86
C ASP A 127 -55.32 4.45 0.28
N SER A 128 -56.51 3.90 0.02
CA SER A 128 -57.64 3.93 0.96
C SER A 128 -57.39 3.19 2.28
N ASN A 129 -56.29 2.42 2.38
CA ASN A 129 -55.87 1.63 3.54
C ASN A 129 -54.65 2.17 4.25
N ASP A 130 -54.02 3.24 3.77
CA ASP A 130 -52.83 3.95 4.32
C ASP A 130 -51.66 3.02 4.73
N LYS A 131 -51.64 1.81 4.19
CA LYS A 131 -50.68 0.79 4.65
C LYS A 131 -49.51 0.60 3.72
N MET A 132 -49.61 0.89 2.44
CA MET A 132 -48.56 0.60 1.44
C MET A 132 -47.85 1.79 0.87
N TYR A 133 -48.50 2.93 0.66
CA TYR A 133 -47.90 4.07 -0.10
C TYR A 133 -47.91 5.38 0.66
N GLY A 134 -48.29 5.42 1.91
CA GLY A 134 -48.43 6.60 2.74
C GLY A 134 -47.14 7.43 2.86
N SER A 135 -47.04 8.31 3.82
CA SER A 135 -45.88 9.16 4.06
C SER A 135 -44.55 8.40 4.14
N ARG A 136 -44.59 7.09 4.35
CA ARG A 136 -43.40 6.21 4.45
C ARG A 136 -42.84 5.76 3.11
N GLY A 137 -43.63 5.74 2.01
CA GLY A 137 -43.18 5.17 0.73
C GLY A 137 -43.00 3.65 0.75
N VAL A 138 -42.42 3.09 -0.32
CA VAL A 138 -42.14 1.65 -0.48
C VAL A 138 -40.65 1.48 -0.76
N ASN A 139 -40.03 0.53 -0.08
CA ASN A 139 -38.61 0.20 -0.26
C ASN A 139 -38.42 -0.86 -1.35
N THR A 140 -37.32 -0.76 -2.11
CA THR A 140 -36.87 -1.87 -2.96
C THR A 140 -36.55 -3.08 -2.10
N GLY A 141 -36.97 -4.27 -2.54
CA GLY A 141 -36.74 -5.53 -1.82
C GLY A 141 -35.40 -6.15 -2.12
N SER A 142 -35.11 -7.28 -1.45
CA SER A 142 -33.88 -8.03 -1.67
C SER A 142 -33.90 -8.80 -2.99
N GLY A 143 -32.74 -8.88 -3.64
CA GLY A 143 -32.60 -9.54 -4.94
C GLY A 143 -33.24 -8.75 -6.08
N THR A 144 -33.97 -9.43 -6.95
CA THR A 144 -34.59 -8.81 -8.15
C THR A 144 -36.01 -8.30 -7.90
N THR A 145 -36.40 -8.10 -6.66
CA THR A 145 -37.71 -7.53 -6.31
C THR A 145 -37.64 -6.03 -6.11
N GLY A 146 -38.16 -5.26 -7.04
CA GLY A 146 -38.32 -3.80 -6.90
C GLY A 146 -39.33 -3.41 -5.82
N ALA A 147 -39.49 -2.11 -5.58
CA ALA A 147 -40.59 -1.55 -4.79
C ALA A 147 -41.91 -1.76 -5.53
N GLU A 148 -42.84 -2.49 -4.92
CA GLU A 148 -44.12 -2.83 -5.54
C GLU A 148 -45.19 -1.76 -5.31
N PHE A 149 -45.83 -1.29 -6.39
CA PHE A 149 -46.94 -0.39 -6.38
C PHE A 149 -48.08 -0.96 -7.21
N ILE A 150 -49.29 -0.97 -6.68
CA ILE A 150 -50.53 -1.32 -7.43
C ILE A 150 -51.32 -0.02 -7.61
N LEU A 151 -51.38 0.47 -8.85
CA LEU A 151 -51.87 1.79 -9.17
C LEU A 151 -53.04 1.71 -10.15
N GLU A 152 -54.06 2.54 -9.92
CA GLU A 152 -55.15 2.77 -10.87
C GLU A 152 -54.66 3.54 -12.12
N ASN A 153 -55.51 3.55 -13.16
CA ASN A 153 -55.23 4.38 -14.34
C ASN A 153 -55.07 5.86 -13.94
N GLY A 154 -54.06 6.50 -14.46
CA GLY A 154 -53.76 7.90 -14.14
C GLY A 154 -52.31 8.29 -14.42
N THR A 155 -51.94 9.50 -14.05
CA THR A 155 -50.58 10.00 -14.21
C THR A 155 -49.90 10.12 -12.85
N TYR A 156 -48.71 9.60 -12.76
CA TYR A 156 -47.95 9.51 -11.53
C TYR A 156 -46.52 10.03 -11.69
N ILE A 157 -45.93 10.57 -10.60
CA ILE A 157 -44.52 10.87 -10.48
C ILE A 157 -43.94 9.99 -9.34
N PHE A 158 -42.87 9.28 -9.64
CA PHE A 158 -42.09 8.52 -8.66
C PHE A 158 -40.87 9.32 -8.23
N VAL A 159 -40.72 9.48 -6.92
CA VAL A 159 -39.62 10.26 -6.31
C VAL A 159 -38.89 9.39 -5.29
N GLU A 160 -37.56 9.29 -5.41
CA GLU A 160 -36.71 8.64 -4.42
C GLU A 160 -36.69 9.47 -3.13
N ASP A 161 -36.93 8.83 -1.99
CA ASP A 161 -36.87 9.44 -0.67
C ASP A 161 -35.63 8.90 0.10
N LYS A 162 -34.51 9.64 0.02
CA LYS A 162 -33.28 9.28 0.70
C LYS A 162 -33.45 9.20 2.23
N ALA A 163 -34.20 10.12 2.82
CA ALA A 163 -34.34 10.22 4.27
C ALA A 163 -35.01 8.97 4.87
N ASN A 164 -35.89 8.32 4.11
CA ASN A 164 -36.60 7.12 4.51
C ASN A 164 -36.05 5.83 3.87
N SER A 165 -34.93 5.90 3.19
CA SER A 165 -34.28 4.74 2.56
C SER A 165 -33.35 4.03 3.56
N PRO A 166 -33.67 2.81 4.01
CA PRO A 166 -32.74 2.03 4.84
C PRO A 166 -31.37 1.83 4.20
N TYR A 167 -31.29 1.79 2.88
CA TYR A 167 -30.04 1.68 2.15
C TYR A 167 -29.02 2.73 2.57
N TYR A 168 -29.42 4.02 2.67
CA TYR A 168 -28.55 5.12 3.06
C TYR A 168 -28.27 5.19 4.57
N ASN A 169 -29.06 4.46 5.35
CA ASN A 169 -28.93 4.40 6.81
C ASN A 169 -28.28 3.08 7.29
N LYS A 170 -27.90 2.19 6.36
CA LYS A 170 -27.20 0.95 6.71
C LYS A 170 -25.77 1.25 7.14
N GLN A 171 -25.32 0.48 8.11
CA GLN A 171 -23.98 0.53 8.69
C GLN A 171 -22.86 0.05 7.75
N GLU A 172 -23.15 -0.26 6.50
CA GLU A 172 -22.19 -0.80 5.53
C GLU A 172 -21.55 0.28 4.66
N GLY A 173 -21.82 1.57 4.91
CA GLY A 173 -21.12 2.69 4.28
C GLY A 173 -21.26 2.79 2.75
N ASN A 174 -22.17 2.04 2.14
CA ASN A 174 -22.46 2.14 0.71
C ASN A 174 -23.34 3.35 0.43
N GLU A 175 -22.81 4.53 0.70
CA GLU A 175 -23.53 5.76 0.50
C GLU A 175 -23.33 6.27 -0.91
N LEU A 176 -24.45 6.44 -1.58
CA LEU A 176 -24.50 7.20 -2.83
C LEU A 176 -24.19 8.65 -2.48
N THR A 177 -23.27 9.25 -3.15
CA THR A 177 -23.13 10.70 -3.20
C THR A 177 -24.44 11.33 -3.65
N GLU A 178 -24.61 12.63 -3.58
CA GLU A 178 -25.87 13.38 -3.76
C GLU A 178 -26.78 12.98 -4.94
N ALA A 179 -26.34 12.07 -5.81
CA ALA A 179 -27.14 11.59 -6.92
C ALA A 179 -28.44 10.94 -6.42
N LYS A 180 -29.54 11.64 -6.51
CA LYS A 180 -30.88 11.06 -6.42
C LYS A 180 -31.21 10.44 -7.76
N ALA A 181 -32.04 9.36 -7.76
CA ALA A 181 -32.71 8.99 -8.99
C ALA A 181 -33.49 10.22 -9.50
N VAL A 182 -33.34 10.49 -10.78
CA VAL A 182 -34.17 11.53 -11.40
C VAL A 182 -35.64 11.06 -11.29
N PRO A 183 -36.52 11.85 -10.70
CA PRO A 183 -37.93 11.53 -10.66
C PRO A 183 -38.48 11.28 -12.07
N PHE A 184 -39.34 10.31 -12.20
CA PHE A 184 -39.92 9.99 -13.51
C PHE A 184 -41.43 10.01 -13.47
N ARG A 185 -42.01 10.45 -14.59
CA ARG A 185 -43.44 10.51 -14.82
C ARG A 185 -43.92 9.23 -15.52
N LEU A 186 -44.97 8.62 -15.04
CA LEU A 186 -45.58 7.42 -15.60
C LEU A 186 -47.07 7.61 -15.82
N VAL A 187 -47.55 7.31 -17.03
CA VAL A 187 -48.98 7.36 -17.38
C VAL A 187 -49.50 5.92 -17.52
N LEU A 188 -50.49 5.59 -16.75
CA LEU A 188 -51.11 4.27 -16.76
C LEU A 188 -52.52 4.35 -17.42
N PRO A 189 -52.98 3.32 -18.15
CA PRO A 189 -52.26 2.05 -18.39
C PRO A 189 -51.20 2.17 -19.48
N VAL A 190 -50.18 1.34 -19.43
CA VAL A 190 -49.09 1.25 -20.43
C VAL A 190 -49.37 0.04 -21.34
N THR A 191 -49.35 0.28 -22.66
CA THR A 191 -49.47 -0.79 -23.67
C THR A 191 -48.21 -1.62 -23.71
N ARG A 192 -48.34 -2.93 -23.82
CA ARG A 192 -47.18 -3.83 -23.98
C ARG A 192 -46.59 -3.70 -25.38
N PRO A 193 -45.25 -3.66 -25.53
CA PRO A 193 -44.58 -3.50 -26.81
C PRO A 193 -44.85 -4.60 -27.83
N ASP A 194 -45.21 -5.80 -27.38
CA ASP A 194 -45.58 -6.92 -28.24
C ASP A 194 -46.99 -6.79 -28.87
N GLY A 195 -47.76 -5.74 -28.51
CA GLY A 195 -49.09 -5.48 -29.02
C GLY A 195 -50.19 -6.40 -28.46
N THR A 196 -49.87 -7.21 -27.43
CA THR A 196 -50.82 -8.16 -26.85
C THR A 196 -51.65 -7.61 -25.71
N GLY A 197 -51.82 -6.29 -25.60
CA GLY A 197 -52.62 -5.59 -24.61
C GLY A 197 -51.83 -4.68 -23.69
N TYR A 198 -52.13 -4.63 -22.40
CA TYR A 198 -51.56 -3.71 -21.43
C TYR A 198 -50.75 -4.46 -20.35
N PHE A 199 -49.84 -3.74 -19.70
CA PHE A 199 -49.36 -4.22 -18.38
C PHE A 199 -50.53 -4.13 -17.40
N ASP A 200 -50.59 -5.09 -16.47
CA ASP A 200 -51.72 -5.27 -15.55
C ASP A 200 -51.23 -5.60 -14.12
N SER A 201 -52.15 -5.71 -13.21
CA SER A 201 -51.86 -6.06 -11.81
C SER A 201 -51.80 -7.56 -11.52
N THR A 202 -52.04 -8.42 -12.53
CA THR A 202 -52.26 -9.86 -12.33
C THR A 202 -51.10 -10.68 -12.92
N ASN A 203 -50.94 -10.62 -14.24
CA ASN A 203 -50.06 -11.50 -14.97
C ASN A 203 -48.87 -10.80 -15.64
N ASN A 204 -48.99 -9.49 -15.92
CA ASN A 204 -48.01 -8.74 -16.68
C ASN A 204 -47.63 -7.46 -15.94
N PRO A 205 -46.86 -7.51 -14.84
CA PRO A 205 -46.40 -6.33 -14.12
C PRO A 205 -45.42 -5.51 -14.98
N LEU A 206 -45.45 -4.21 -14.78
CA LEU A 206 -44.48 -3.29 -15.38
C LEU A 206 -43.25 -3.14 -14.48
N HIS A 207 -42.07 -3.31 -15.04
CA HIS A 207 -40.80 -3.11 -14.34
C HIS A 207 -40.08 -1.87 -14.86
N VAL A 208 -39.58 -1.00 -13.96
CA VAL A 208 -38.82 0.21 -14.28
C VAL A 208 -37.53 0.26 -13.47
N TYR A 209 -36.46 0.79 -14.10
CA TYR A 209 -35.10 0.72 -13.57
C TYR A 209 -34.44 2.10 -13.47
N PRO A 210 -34.83 2.96 -12.50
CA PRO A 210 -34.11 4.20 -12.22
C PRO A 210 -32.67 3.91 -11.80
N LYS A 211 -31.75 4.71 -12.34
CA LYS A 211 -30.30 4.52 -12.20
C LYS A 211 -29.68 5.64 -11.40
N ASN A 212 -28.67 5.30 -10.58
CA ASN A 212 -27.79 6.27 -9.93
C ASN A 212 -26.34 5.90 -10.17
N THR A 213 -25.45 6.87 -9.97
CA THR A 213 -24.03 6.63 -9.86
C THR A 213 -23.61 6.50 -8.41
N GLU A 214 -22.64 5.62 -8.16
CA GLU A 214 -21.84 5.62 -6.97
C GLU A 214 -20.55 6.38 -7.29
N ASP A 215 -20.44 7.62 -6.81
CA ASP A 215 -19.22 8.40 -6.96
C ASP A 215 -18.30 8.11 -5.77
N LYS A 216 -17.24 7.33 -6.00
CA LYS A 216 -16.19 7.06 -5.01
C LYS A 216 -15.03 8.01 -5.20
N PRO A 217 -14.33 8.36 -4.11
CA PRO A 217 -13.04 8.99 -4.25
C PRO A 217 -12.10 8.10 -5.04
N THR A 218 -11.12 8.70 -5.69
CA THR A 218 -10.00 7.95 -6.27
C THR A 218 -8.73 8.30 -5.54
N VAL A 219 -7.86 7.32 -5.36
CA VAL A 219 -6.55 7.50 -4.76
C VAL A 219 -5.50 6.82 -5.63
N THR A 220 -4.38 7.51 -5.86
CA THR A 220 -3.22 6.97 -6.55
C THR A 220 -1.97 7.20 -5.70
N LYS A 221 -1.01 6.29 -5.80
CA LYS A 221 0.30 6.43 -5.16
C LYS A 221 1.39 6.11 -6.15
N GLU A 222 2.36 7.01 -6.27
CA GLU A 222 3.45 6.90 -7.24
C GLU A 222 4.74 7.53 -6.68
N PHE A 223 5.87 7.32 -7.36
CA PHE A 223 7.04 8.15 -7.13
C PHE A 223 6.75 9.59 -7.56
N ALA A 224 7.29 10.57 -6.85
CA ALA A 224 6.98 11.99 -7.11
C ALA A 224 7.36 12.46 -8.53
N GLU A 225 8.36 11.84 -9.14
CA GLU A 225 8.75 12.05 -10.54
C GLU A 225 7.85 11.36 -11.57
N GLY A 226 6.99 10.44 -11.15
CA GLY A 226 6.08 9.68 -12.00
C GLY A 226 6.75 8.61 -12.86
N GLY A 227 5.97 7.95 -13.72
CA GLY A 227 6.44 7.16 -14.87
C GLY A 227 7.04 5.78 -14.60
N ARG A 228 7.23 5.34 -13.36
CA ARG A 228 7.78 4.02 -13.01
C ARG A 228 7.01 3.38 -11.87
N THR A 229 6.82 2.08 -11.96
CA THR A 229 6.24 1.26 -10.88
C THR A 229 7.32 0.67 -9.96
N THR A 230 8.56 0.53 -10.45
CA THR A 230 9.72 0.03 -9.69
C THR A 230 10.92 0.94 -9.91
N LYS A 231 11.66 1.23 -8.84
CA LYS A 231 12.85 2.08 -8.83
C LYS A 231 14.00 1.40 -8.10
N GLU A 232 15.18 1.41 -8.70
CA GLU A 232 16.42 0.97 -8.06
C GLU A 232 16.98 2.06 -7.14
N VAL A 233 17.27 1.73 -5.89
CA VAL A 233 17.66 2.69 -4.86
C VAL A 233 18.82 2.16 -4.02
N GLU A 234 19.79 3.01 -3.70
CA GLU A 234 20.82 2.72 -2.71
C GLU A 234 20.26 2.87 -1.29
N ILE A 235 20.68 2.00 -0.37
CA ILE A 235 20.38 2.18 1.06
C ILE A 235 20.85 3.57 1.52
N GLY A 236 20.00 4.30 2.25
CA GLY A 236 20.28 5.65 2.71
C GLY A 236 19.91 6.78 1.74
N LYS A 237 19.44 6.46 0.55
CA LYS A 237 18.91 7.46 -0.39
C LYS A 237 17.42 7.69 -0.18
N LYS A 238 17.04 8.94 -0.20
CA LYS A 238 15.65 9.37 -0.11
C LYS A 238 14.90 9.05 -1.39
N VAL A 239 13.68 8.58 -1.21
CA VAL A 239 12.74 8.23 -2.29
C VAL A 239 11.51 9.11 -2.14
N PRO A 240 11.31 10.08 -3.02
CA PRO A 240 10.13 10.94 -2.96
C PRO A 240 8.89 10.23 -3.51
N TYR A 241 7.82 10.24 -2.72
CA TYR A 241 6.50 9.66 -3.04
C TYR A 241 5.45 10.76 -3.16
N LYS A 242 4.41 10.46 -3.93
CA LYS A 242 3.24 11.29 -4.09
C LYS A 242 1.96 10.44 -4.01
N ILE A 243 1.02 10.87 -3.18
CA ILE A 243 -0.35 10.35 -3.14
C ILE A 243 -1.26 11.45 -3.69
N THR A 244 -2.13 11.11 -4.62
CA THR A 244 -3.15 12.03 -5.14
C THR A 244 -4.52 11.43 -4.89
N THR A 245 -5.39 12.18 -4.24
CA THR A 245 -6.76 11.80 -3.95
C THR A 245 -7.71 12.79 -4.61
N THR A 246 -8.67 12.28 -5.38
CA THR A 246 -9.75 13.09 -5.95
C THR A 246 -11.04 12.74 -5.22
N ILE A 247 -11.61 13.74 -4.56
CA ILE A 247 -12.91 13.66 -3.89
C ILE A 247 -13.96 14.16 -4.87
N PRO A 248 -15.00 13.38 -5.20
CA PRO A 248 -15.99 13.74 -6.19
C PRO A 248 -16.79 14.99 -5.81
N LYS A 249 -17.24 15.71 -6.82
CA LYS A 249 -18.22 16.78 -6.66
C LYS A 249 -19.45 16.30 -5.90
N GLY A 250 -19.94 17.12 -4.95
CA GLY A 250 -21.13 16.83 -4.15
C GLY A 250 -20.87 15.87 -2.97
N SER A 251 -19.62 15.54 -2.69
CA SER A 251 -19.28 14.67 -1.56
C SER A 251 -19.49 15.36 -0.21
N SER A 252 -19.99 14.60 0.78
CA SER A 252 -20.17 15.06 2.15
C SER A 252 -19.75 13.97 3.12
N TYR A 253 -18.44 13.79 3.24
CA TYR A 253 -17.87 12.76 4.11
C TYR A 253 -17.78 13.23 5.56
N LYS A 254 -17.84 12.27 6.49
CA LYS A 254 -17.60 12.44 7.93
C LYS A 254 -16.28 11.81 8.37
N THR A 255 -15.61 11.11 7.45
CA THR A 255 -14.29 10.52 7.65
C THR A 255 -13.48 10.67 6.38
N ILE A 256 -12.26 11.19 6.50
CA ILE A 256 -11.21 11.17 5.48
C ILE A 256 -9.89 11.00 6.22
N VAL A 257 -9.19 9.88 5.95
CA VAL A 257 -7.90 9.57 6.56
C VAL A 257 -6.99 8.88 5.55
N TRP A 258 -5.73 9.29 5.49
CA TRP A 258 -4.65 8.59 4.78
C TRP A 258 -3.72 7.95 5.80
N GLU A 259 -3.45 6.67 5.63
CA GLU A 259 -2.50 5.90 6.45
C GLU A 259 -1.46 5.27 5.57
N ASP A 260 -0.20 5.49 5.88
CA ASP A 260 0.94 4.94 5.17
C ASP A 260 1.88 4.25 6.15
N LEU A 261 1.88 2.93 6.14
CA LEU A 261 2.76 2.12 6.97
C LEU A 261 3.92 1.58 6.13
N MET A 262 5.12 1.96 6.51
CA MET A 262 6.34 1.45 5.90
C MET A 262 6.52 -0.04 6.21
N VAL A 263 6.94 -0.79 5.20
CA VAL A 263 7.30 -2.20 5.34
C VAL A 263 8.78 -2.36 5.71
N GLU A 264 9.18 -3.57 6.12
CA GLU A 264 10.58 -3.89 6.40
C GLU A 264 11.51 -3.43 5.27
N GLY A 265 12.59 -2.76 5.62
CA GLY A 265 13.56 -2.21 4.66
C GLY A 265 13.30 -0.77 4.21
N LEU A 266 12.18 -0.19 4.59
CA LEU A 266 11.81 1.19 4.23
C LEU A 266 11.37 1.95 5.49
N ASP A 267 11.96 3.11 5.74
CA ASP A 267 11.57 4.03 6.79
C ASP A 267 10.92 5.28 6.20
N PHE A 268 9.96 5.85 6.91
CA PHE A 268 9.44 7.18 6.62
C PHE A 268 10.44 8.25 7.11
N VAL A 269 10.67 9.28 6.31
CA VAL A 269 11.45 10.43 6.72
C VAL A 269 10.55 11.40 7.46
N GLU A 270 10.64 11.41 8.78
CA GLU A 270 9.81 12.27 9.63
C GLU A 270 9.91 13.74 9.22
N ASN A 271 8.81 14.47 9.33
CA ASN A 271 8.65 15.86 8.92
C ASN A 271 8.86 16.15 7.42
N SER A 272 8.91 15.11 6.57
CA SER A 272 8.95 15.28 5.13
C SER A 272 7.55 15.40 4.49
N LEU A 273 6.48 15.11 5.25
CA LEU A 273 5.12 15.11 4.74
C LEU A 273 4.60 16.53 4.52
N VAL A 274 4.18 16.80 3.31
CA VAL A 274 3.51 18.04 2.89
C VAL A 274 2.16 17.69 2.28
N VAL A 275 1.11 18.30 2.79
CA VAL A 275 -0.25 18.25 2.23
C VAL A 275 -0.44 19.48 1.36
N ALA A 276 -0.73 19.26 0.08
CA ALA A 276 -0.97 20.29 -0.91
C ALA A 276 -2.36 20.13 -1.53
N GLU A 277 -3.08 21.22 -1.61
CA GLU A 277 -4.40 21.30 -2.24
C GLU A 277 -4.42 22.43 -3.25
N LYS A 278 -5.25 22.31 -4.27
CA LYS A 278 -5.44 23.37 -5.27
C LYS A 278 -6.83 23.97 -5.22
N ASP A 279 -7.78 23.24 -4.66
CA ASP A 279 -9.21 23.46 -4.82
C ASP A 279 -9.87 23.95 -3.52
N LEU A 280 -9.08 24.09 -2.44
CA LEU A 280 -9.53 24.59 -1.13
C LEU A 280 -8.95 25.99 -0.88
N ALA A 281 -9.79 26.89 -0.33
CA ALA A 281 -9.35 28.24 -0.01
C ALA A 281 -8.32 28.29 1.13
N ALA A 282 -8.41 27.35 2.08
CA ALA A 282 -7.45 27.12 3.15
C ALA A 282 -7.55 25.67 3.62
N PHE A 283 -6.42 25.01 3.78
CA PHE A 283 -6.34 23.66 4.34
C PHE A 283 -5.08 23.54 5.20
N GLU A 284 -5.22 23.87 6.48
CA GLU A 284 -4.11 24.13 7.39
C GLU A 284 -3.95 23.01 8.42
N LEU A 285 -2.69 22.68 8.74
CA LEU A 285 -2.34 21.74 9.79
C LEU A 285 -2.89 22.19 11.14
N ASN A 286 -3.38 21.25 11.94
CA ASN A 286 -4.01 21.42 13.26
C ASN A 286 -5.34 22.19 13.26
N THR A 287 -5.76 22.72 12.11
CA THR A 287 -7.09 23.33 11.93
C THR A 287 -7.97 22.39 11.09
N HIS A 288 -7.54 22.07 9.89
CA HIS A 288 -8.31 21.28 8.91
C HIS A 288 -7.87 19.81 8.88
N TYR A 289 -6.65 19.50 9.27
CA TYR A 289 -6.15 18.14 9.41
C TYR A 289 -5.08 18.03 10.49
N THR A 290 -4.89 16.81 10.99
CA THR A 290 -3.81 16.46 11.92
C THR A 290 -2.90 15.43 11.30
N ILE A 291 -1.63 15.38 11.74
CA ILE A 291 -0.64 14.40 11.33
C ILE A 291 -0.12 13.66 12.56
N THR A 292 -0.15 12.35 12.52
CA THR A 292 0.60 11.47 13.41
C THR A 292 1.68 10.79 12.57
N GLN A 293 2.94 10.80 13.02
CA GLN A 293 4.05 10.25 12.25
C GLN A 293 5.12 9.60 13.15
N SER A 294 5.80 8.61 12.59
CA SER A 294 6.96 7.93 13.16
C SER A 294 7.82 7.42 12.02
N LYS A 295 8.98 6.82 12.29
CA LYS A 295 9.79 6.14 11.26
C LYS A 295 9.01 5.08 10.48
N ARG A 296 7.94 4.55 11.07
CA ARG A 296 7.10 3.53 10.44
C ARG A 296 6.08 4.07 9.45
N GLY A 297 5.90 5.38 9.38
CA GLY A 297 4.93 5.98 8.49
C GLY A 297 4.18 7.15 9.10
N PHE A 298 3.00 7.40 8.56
CA PHE A 298 2.18 8.51 9.00
C PHE A 298 0.68 8.20 8.86
N SER A 299 -0.12 8.97 9.61
CA SER A 299 -1.56 9.09 9.40
C SER A 299 -1.92 10.58 9.28
N VAL A 300 -2.70 10.93 8.26
CA VAL A 300 -3.30 12.26 8.09
C VAL A 300 -4.80 12.13 8.29
N THR A 301 -5.32 12.73 9.33
CA THR A 301 -6.76 12.73 9.65
C THR A 301 -7.35 14.11 9.43
N VAL A 302 -8.38 14.18 8.60
CA VAL A 302 -9.12 15.44 8.36
C VAL A 302 -10.04 15.72 9.53
N THR A 303 -9.95 16.92 10.10
CA THR A 303 -10.77 17.37 11.21
C THR A 303 -12.20 17.68 10.76
N GLU A 304 -13.11 17.91 11.69
CA GLU A 304 -14.48 18.35 11.38
C GLU A 304 -14.50 19.64 10.54
N GLN A 305 -13.63 20.61 10.85
CA GLN A 305 -13.51 21.85 10.08
C GLN A 305 -12.99 21.58 8.66
N GLY A 306 -12.02 20.65 8.51
CA GLY A 306 -11.52 20.22 7.22
C GLY A 306 -12.59 19.51 6.38
N LEU A 307 -13.38 18.63 7.00
CA LEU A 307 -14.50 17.97 6.33
C LEU A 307 -15.57 18.96 5.84
N GLN A 308 -15.86 19.99 6.64
CA GLN A 308 -16.76 21.07 6.24
C GLN A 308 -16.19 21.87 5.06
N ALA A 309 -14.91 22.22 5.08
CA ALA A 309 -14.25 22.93 3.99
C ALA A 309 -14.27 22.11 2.67
N ILE A 310 -13.97 20.81 2.75
CA ILE A 310 -14.04 19.90 1.60
C ILE A 310 -15.49 19.80 1.08
N THR A 311 -16.47 19.63 1.97
CA THR A 311 -17.88 19.54 1.60
C THR A 311 -18.35 20.83 0.87
N GLU A 312 -17.97 22.00 1.38
CA GLU A 312 -18.34 23.27 0.75
C GLU A 312 -17.71 23.44 -0.63
N ALA A 313 -16.41 23.17 -0.75
CA ALA A 313 -15.68 23.27 -2.00
C ALA A 313 -16.17 22.24 -3.04
N SER A 314 -16.50 21.02 -2.59
CA SER A 314 -16.97 19.95 -3.48
C SER A 314 -18.32 20.22 -4.14
N LYS A 315 -19.12 21.17 -3.65
CA LYS A 315 -20.41 21.52 -4.26
C LYS A 315 -20.32 21.88 -5.73
N ASN A 316 -19.20 22.44 -6.15
CA ASN A 316 -19.03 22.96 -7.51
C ASN A 316 -18.13 22.12 -8.41
N SER A 317 -17.15 21.42 -7.86
CA SER A 317 -16.15 20.66 -8.60
C SER A 317 -15.57 19.50 -7.77
N ASP A 318 -14.87 18.58 -8.43
CA ASP A 318 -14.04 17.61 -7.77
C ASP A 318 -12.91 18.32 -7.00
N ILE A 319 -12.53 17.78 -5.84
CA ILE A 319 -11.46 18.32 -4.99
C ILE A 319 -10.24 17.39 -5.06
N ASN A 320 -9.09 17.97 -5.37
CA ASN A 320 -7.82 17.23 -5.45
C ASN A 320 -6.92 17.58 -4.27
N ILE A 321 -6.54 16.55 -3.50
CA ILE A 321 -5.59 16.65 -2.39
C ILE A 321 -4.39 15.80 -2.70
N THR A 322 -3.20 16.39 -2.57
CA THR A 322 -1.93 15.72 -2.85
C THR A 322 -1.07 15.69 -1.61
N LEU A 323 -0.61 14.51 -1.20
CA LEU A 323 0.39 14.32 -0.16
C LEU A 323 1.73 14.01 -0.82
N ARG A 324 2.79 14.71 -0.40
CA ARG A 324 4.18 14.48 -0.82
C ARG A 324 5.03 14.20 0.39
N TYR A 325 5.88 13.19 0.31
CA TYR A 325 6.74 12.80 1.41
C TYR A 325 7.93 11.98 0.91
N GLU A 326 8.87 11.69 1.79
CA GLU A 326 10.06 10.93 1.49
C GLU A 326 10.11 9.64 2.32
N GLY A 327 10.49 8.54 1.68
CA GLY A 327 10.95 7.33 2.34
C GLY A 327 12.46 7.17 2.20
N ILE A 328 13.07 6.33 3.01
CA ILE A 328 14.50 6.01 2.94
C ILE A 328 14.69 4.50 3.12
N LEU A 329 15.46 3.85 2.23
CA LEU A 329 15.83 2.47 2.43
C LEU A 329 16.80 2.35 3.61
N ASN A 330 16.51 1.43 4.52
CA ASN A 330 17.36 1.08 5.64
C ASN A 330 18.10 -0.26 5.42
N ASP A 331 18.94 -0.65 6.35
CA ASP A 331 19.80 -1.83 6.26
C ASP A 331 19.06 -3.18 6.29
N SER A 332 17.79 -3.18 6.72
CA SER A 332 16.92 -4.38 6.67
C SER A 332 16.37 -4.66 5.27
N ALA A 333 16.62 -3.78 4.30
CA ALA A 333 16.22 -3.98 2.91
C ALA A 333 16.89 -5.23 2.33
N LYS A 334 16.08 -6.22 1.96
CA LYS A 334 16.57 -7.46 1.35
C LYS A 334 17.03 -7.20 -0.06
N VAL A 335 18.25 -7.65 -0.36
CA VAL A 335 18.86 -7.54 -1.68
C VAL A 335 18.02 -8.29 -2.72
N ASP A 336 17.87 -7.72 -3.91
CA ASP A 336 17.10 -8.26 -5.05
C ASP A 336 15.61 -8.51 -4.76
N THR A 337 15.07 -7.94 -3.66
CA THR A 337 13.67 -8.07 -3.27
C THR A 337 12.94 -6.74 -3.49
N GLU A 338 11.78 -6.80 -4.13
CA GLU A 338 10.93 -5.63 -4.31
C GLU A 338 10.25 -5.25 -2.98
N ILE A 339 10.45 -4.01 -2.55
CA ILE A 339 9.91 -3.44 -1.31
C ILE A 339 8.78 -2.49 -1.69
N PRO A 340 7.52 -2.89 -1.49
CA PRO A 340 6.37 -2.06 -1.82
C PRO A 340 6.14 -0.97 -0.78
N ASN A 341 5.55 0.14 -1.23
CA ASN A 341 5.05 1.18 -0.32
C ASN A 341 3.58 1.44 -0.59
N GLN A 342 2.70 1.18 0.39
CA GLN A 342 1.26 1.25 0.24
C GLN A 342 0.67 2.35 1.10
N VAL A 343 -0.37 3.03 0.58
CA VAL A 343 -1.27 3.87 1.35
C VAL A 343 -2.63 3.20 1.47
N THR A 344 -3.28 3.41 2.60
CA THR A 344 -4.68 3.06 2.83
C THR A 344 -5.46 4.36 2.99
N PHE A 345 -6.51 4.53 2.20
CA PHE A 345 -7.36 5.72 2.24
C PHE A 345 -8.73 5.36 2.78
N HIS A 346 -9.06 5.91 3.95
CA HIS A 346 -10.36 5.72 4.59
C HIS A 346 -11.26 6.91 4.31
N TYR A 347 -12.50 6.63 3.98
CA TYR A 347 -13.52 7.63 3.71
C TYR A 347 -14.90 7.10 4.09
N GLY A 348 -15.87 8.00 4.27
CA GLY A 348 -17.25 7.60 4.50
C GLY A 348 -18.06 8.69 5.20
N ASN A 349 -19.39 8.45 5.33
CA ASN A 349 -20.34 9.41 5.86
C ASN A 349 -20.62 9.24 7.36
N ARG A 350 -19.84 8.38 8.02
CA ARG A 350 -19.92 8.20 9.45
C ARG A 350 -18.65 8.69 10.14
N PRO A 351 -18.79 9.38 11.28
CA PRO A 351 -17.63 9.77 12.05
C PRO A 351 -16.84 8.56 12.50
N ARG A 352 -15.53 8.62 12.43
CA ARG A 352 -14.67 7.70 13.17
C ARG A 352 -14.79 8.01 14.65
N THR A 353 -15.26 7.07 15.43
CA THR A 353 -15.44 7.21 16.89
C THR A 353 -14.21 6.77 17.68
N PHE A 354 -13.17 6.31 17.02
CA PHE A 354 -11.91 5.86 17.61
C PHE A 354 -10.75 6.35 16.73
N THR A 355 -9.61 6.57 17.35
CA THR A 355 -8.40 6.99 16.65
C THR A 355 -7.58 5.75 16.29
N ASP A 356 -7.25 5.58 15.00
CA ASP A 356 -6.19 4.67 14.55
C ASP A 356 -4.88 5.42 14.70
N THR A 357 -4.36 5.38 15.88
CA THR A 357 -2.98 5.75 16.10
C THR A 357 -2.10 4.51 15.98
N GLU A 358 -0.84 4.68 15.73
CA GLU A 358 0.11 3.60 15.94
C GLU A 358 -0.12 2.99 17.32
N PRO A 359 -0.09 1.66 17.44
CA PRO A 359 -0.24 1.02 18.73
C PRO A 359 0.84 1.51 19.69
N GLU A 360 0.46 1.68 20.95
CA GLU A 360 1.41 2.02 22.00
C GLU A 360 2.53 0.96 22.08
N PRO A 361 3.76 1.38 22.37
CA PRO A 361 4.87 0.45 22.51
C PRO A 361 4.68 -0.54 23.65
N VAL A 362 4.99 -1.80 23.39
CA VAL A 362 5.00 -2.86 24.38
C VAL A 362 6.44 -3.28 24.71
N THR A 363 6.70 -3.62 25.95
CA THR A 363 8.00 -4.11 26.42
C THR A 363 7.86 -5.57 26.83
N PRO A 364 8.68 -6.52 26.30
CA PRO A 364 8.61 -7.91 26.70
C PRO A 364 8.76 -8.11 28.22
N ASN A 365 8.07 -9.10 28.76
CA ASN A 365 8.23 -9.50 30.16
C ASN A 365 9.58 -10.17 30.43
N GLY A 366 9.83 -10.59 31.68
CA GLY A 366 11.05 -11.25 32.09
C GLY A 366 11.39 -12.57 31.36
N GLU A 367 10.42 -13.16 30.63
CA GLU A 367 10.58 -14.33 29.79
C GLU A 367 10.73 -13.98 28.28
N ASN A 368 10.97 -12.73 27.94
CA ASN A 368 10.99 -12.22 26.55
C ASN A 368 9.69 -12.48 25.78
N LYS A 369 8.55 -12.32 26.43
CA LYS A 369 7.24 -12.52 25.80
C LYS A 369 6.40 -11.25 25.76
N ILE A 370 5.68 -11.07 24.67
CA ILE A 370 4.58 -10.11 24.53
C ILE A 370 3.28 -10.92 24.44
N ARG A 371 2.26 -10.51 25.18
CA ARG A 371 0.91 -11.07 25.08
C ARG A 371 0.03 -10.12 24.28
N VAL A 372 -0.59 -10.61 23.20
CA VAL A 372 -1.61 -9.89 22.47
C VAL A 372 -2.97 -10.48 22.82
N THR A 373 -3.87 -9.68 23.35
CA THR A 373 -5.25 -10.03 23.63
C THR A 373 -6.12 -9.49 22.50
N LYS A 374 -7.01 -10.32 21.94
CA LYS A 374 -7.87 -9.95 20.82
C LYS A 374 -9.33 -9.93 21.19
N ASN A 375 -9.98 -8.81 20.90
CA ASN A 375 -11.41 -8.60 21.07
C ASN A 375 -12.08 -8.25 19.73
N TRP A 376 -13.32 -8.68 19.57
CA TRP A 376 -14.19 -8.34 18.46
C TRP A 376 -15.43 -7.65 19.00
N LEU A 377 -15.60 -6.38 18.72
CA LEU A 377 -16.76 -5.63 19.17
C LEU A 377 -17.93 -5.87 18.21
N ASN A 378 -19.02 -6.45 18.72
CA ASN A 378 -20.28 -6.67 18.00
C ASN A 378 -20.15 -7.35 16.62
N SER A 379 -19.09 -8.11 16.38
CA SER A 379 -18.86 -8.80 15.10
C SER A 379 -19.27 -10.24 15.14
N GLN A 380 -20.08 -10.66 14.16
CA GLN A 380 -20.36 -12.06 13.88
C GLN A 380 -19.40 -12.65 12.84
N ASN A 381 -18.65 -11.82 12.12
CA ASN A 381 -17.75 -12.21 11.05
C ASN A 381 -16.29 -12.13 11.50
N LYS A 382 -15.92 -12.97 12.44
CA LYS A 382 -14.53 -13.10 12.88
C LYS A 382 -13.70 -13.85 11.82
N THR A 383 -12.46 -13.46 11.63
CA THR A 383 -11.52 -14.10 10.69
C THR A 383 -10.15 -14.29 11.34
N THR A 384 -9.29 -15.07 10.68
CA THR A 384 -7.89 -15.19 11.08
C THR A 384 -7.17 -13.85 10.81
N ILE A 385 -6.42 -13.39 11.79
CA ILE A 385 -5.71 -12.12 11.78
C ILE A 385 -4.22 -12.37 11.79
N THR A 386 -3.47 -11.52 11.09
CA THR A 386 -2.00 -11.50 11.14
C THR A 386 -1.53 -10.24 11.86
N PHE A 387 -0.63 -10.42 12.82
CA PHE A 387 0.07 -9.35 13.52
C PHE A 387 1.52 -9.32 13.07
N ASN A 388 2.04 -8.12 12.78
CA ASN A 388 3.45 -7.87 12.53
C ASN A 388 4.07 -7.21 13.76
N VAL A 389 5.27 -7.66 14.14
CA VAL A 389 6.02 -7.15 15.29
C VAL A 389 7.25 -6.41 14.78
N TYR A 390 7.41 -5.16 15.21
CA TYR A 390 8.51 -4.29 14.82
C TYR A 390 9.23 -3.75 16.05
N GLU A 391 10.55 -3.65 15.98
CA GLU A 391 11.32 -2.92 16.97
C GLU A 391 11.03 -1.41 16.82
N LYS A 392 10.61 -0.75 17.90
CA LYS A 392 10.11 0.63 17.88
C LYS A 392 11.15 1.62 17.35
N ASP A 393 12.38 1.56 17.87
CA ASP A 393 13.40 2.57 17.58
C ASP A 393 14.02 2.41 16.19
N THR A 394 14.09 1.20 15.68
CA THR A 394 14.67 0.89 14.37
C THR A 394 13.64 0.74 13.27
N GLY A 395 12.37 0.46 13.61
CA GLY A 395 11.32 0.12 12.64
C GLY A 395 11.50 -1.25 11.99
N VAL A 396 12.50 -2.02 12.41
CA VAL A 396 12.80 -3.35 11.85
C VAL A 396 11.71 -4.34 12.24
N LYS A 397 11.17 -5.06 11.26
CA LYS A 397 10.25 -6.16 11.51
C LYS A 397 11.03 -7.34 12.11
N VAL A 398 10.71 -7.71 13.35
CA VAL A 398 11.34 -8.86 14.02
C VAL A 398 10.58 -10.16 13.79
N GLY A 399 9.31 -10.09 13.39
CA GLY A 399 8.53 -11.25 13.03
C GLY A 399 7.04 -11.00 12.85
N SER A 400 6.27 -12.07 12.75
CA SER A 400 4.81 -12.02 12.63
C SER A 400 4.18 -13.29 13.18
N PHE A 401 2.92 -13.18 13.60
CA PHE A 401 2.13 -14.32 14.04
C PHE A 401 0.67 -14.16 13.64
N THR A 402 -0.07 -15.26 13.66
CA THR A 402 -1.50 -15.27 13.35
C THR A 402 -2.31 -15.66 14.58
N MET A 403 -3.53 -15.12 14.67
CA MET A 403 -4.55 -15.53 15.62
C MET A 403 -5.79 -15.99 14.87
N GLY A 404 -6.32 -17.12 15.23
CA GLY A 404 -7.59 -17.64 14.69
C GLY A 404 -8.79 -16.82 15.19
N PRO A 405 -9.97 -16.99 14.55
CA PRO A 405 -11.17 -16.20 14.87
C PRO A 405 -11.66 -16.35 16.31
N GLU A 406 -11.42 -17.48 16.95
CA GLU A 406 -11.84 -17.77 18.33
C GLU A 406 -10.69 -17.66 19.35
N GLU A 407 -9.47 -17.38 18.90
CA GLU A 407 -8.35 -17.12 19.82
C GLU A 407 -8.50 -15.75 20.47
N THR A 408 -8.52 -15.71 21.79
CA THR A 408 -8.68 -14.48 22.56
C THR A 408 -7.35 -13.86 22.98
N PHE A 409 -6.28 -14.63 22.99
CA PHE A 409 -4.92 -14.11 23.22
C PHE A 409 -3.87 -15.03 22.60
N LYS A 410 -2.69 -14.47 22.36
CA LYS A 410 -1.48 -15.19 21.97
C LYS A 410 -0.24 -14.58 22.61
N GLU A 411 0.69 -15.44 23.02
CA GLU A 411 2.03 -15.04 23.44
C GLU A 411 2.99 -15.17 22.26
N TYR A 412 3.82 -14.15 22.08
CA TYR A 412 4.84 -14.08 21.06
C TYR A 412 6.20 -13.82 21.72
N SER A 413 7.25 -14.52 21.26
CA SER A 413 8.60 -14.41 21.84
C SER A 413 9.73 -14.38 20.80
N GLU A 414 9.44 -14.66 19.53
CA GLU A 414 10.48 -14.75 18.49
C GLU A 414 11.13 -13.39 18.23
N GLY A 415 12.47 -13.34 18.27
CA GLY A 415 13.23 -12.12 17.99
C GLY A 415 13.14 -11.01 19.04
N LEU A 416 12.47 -11.25 20.18
CA LEU A 416 12.31 -10.25 21.23
C LEU A 416 13.53 -10.21 22.16
N LYS A 417 13.90 -9.01 22.60
CA LYS A 417 15.00 -8.72 23.53
C LYS A 417 14.45 -7.98 24.76
N GLN A 418 14.97 -8.26 25.93
CA GLN A 418 14.61 -7.54 27.14
C GLN A 418 15.01 -6.05 27.04
N GLY A 419 14.18 -5.18 27.57
CA GLY A 419 14.43 -3.73 27.59
C GLY A 419 14.25 -3.02 26.25
N THR A 420 13.88 -3.75 25.20
CA THR A 420 13.55 -3.18 23.89
C THR A 420 12.03 -3.00 23.76
N GLU A 421 11.60 -1.86 23.25
CA GLU A 421 10.19 -1.60 22.96
C GLU A 421 9.82 -2.06 21.55
N TYR A 422 8.62 -2.62 21.44
CA TYR A 422 8.10 -3.15 20.17
C TYR A 422 6.74 -2.55 19.84
N ILE A 423 6.48 -2.38 18.55
CA ILE A 423 5.18 -2.01 18.01
C ILE A 423 4.56 -3.25 17.36
N VAL A 424 3.38 -3.65 17.82
CA VAL A 424 2.63 -4.78 17.27
C VAL A 424 1.45 -4.25 16.47
N VAL A 425 1.41 -4.54 15.18
CA VAL A 425 0.42 -3.99 14.25
C VAL A 425 -0.40 -5.12 13.62
N GLU A 426 -1.71 -5.01 13.69
CA GLU A 426 -2.62 -5.88 12.96
C GLU A 426 -2.60 -5.56 11.46
N GLN A 427 -2.59 -6.58 10.62
CA GLN A 427 -2.85 -6.38 9.20
C GLN A 427 -4.33 -6.02 8.99
N PRO A 428 -4.65 -5.14 8.02
CA PRO A 428 -6.02 -4.70 7.78
C PRO A 428 -7.00 -5.86 7.61
N VAL A 429 -8.14 -5.76 8.28
CA VAL A 429 -9.27 -6.70 8.20
C VAL A 429 -10.47 -5.95 7.62
N ASP A 430 -11.05 -6.50 6.55
CA ASP A 430 -12.21 -5.88 5.90
C ASP A 430 -13.38 -5.67 6.89
N GLY A 431 -13.97 -4.48 6.85
CA GLY A 431 -15.10 -4.10 7.70
C GLY A 431 -14.76 -3.87 9.17
N HIS A 432 -13.48 -3.83 9.52
CA HIS A 432 -13.04 -3.60 10.89
C HIS A 432 -11.87 -2.62 10.96
N ILE A 433 -11.81 -1.88 12.05
CA ILE A 433 -10.71 -0.99 12.38
C ILE A 433 -10.19 -1.34 13.77
N PRO A 434 -8.90 -1.69 13.91
CA PRO A 434 -8.33 -2.05 15.19
C PRO A 434 -8.11 -0.82 16.08
N SER A 435 -8.38 -0.93 17.36
CA SER A 435 -7.89 -0.03 18.40
C SER A 435 -6.97 -0.79 19.33
N TYR A 436 -5.92 -0.10 19.79
CA TYR A 436 -4.84 -0.68 20.58
C TYR A 436 -4.79 -0.05 21.96
N THR A 437 -4.59 -0.85 22.99
CA THR A 437 -4.42 -0.38 24.36
C THR A 437 -3.41 -1.27 25.05
N VAL A 438 -2.32 -0.67 25.55
CA VAL A 438 -1.37 -1.35 26.43
C VAL A 438 -1.94 -1.33 27.84
N GLU A 439 -1.98 -2.48 28.50
CA GLU A 439 -2.44 -2.54 29.89
C GLU A 439 -1.48 -1.75 30.78
N GLN A 440 -2.01 -0.65 31.34
CA GLN A 440 -1.33 0.18 32.31
C GLN A 440 -1.77 -0.27 33.71
N GLY A 441 -0.92 -0.97 34.42
CA GLY A 441 -1.12 -1.29 35.81
C GLY A 441 -0.03 -0.67 36.67
N ASP A 442 -0.27 -0.57 37.99
CA ASP A 442 0.74 -0.18 38.98
C ASP A 442 1.96 -1.10 39.01
N ASP A 443 1.89 -2.18 38.26
CA ASP A 443 2.88 -3.24 38.13
C ASP A 443 3.69 -3.07 36.83
N LYS A 444 4.99 -2.80 36.98
CA LYS A 444 5.92 -2.66 35.83
C LYS A 444 5.93 -3.87 34.89
N ASP A 445 5.37 -5.01 35.33
CA ASP A 445 5.31 -6.25 34.56
C ASP A 445 4.18 -6.32 33.52
N LYS A 446 3.25 -5.37 33.50
CA LYS A 446 2.09 -5.42 32.58
C LYS A 446 2.28 -4.74 31.24
N LYS A 447 3.33 -3.97 31.03
CA LYS A 447 3.62 -3.31 29.73
C LYS A 447 3.84 -4.28 28.56
N HIS A 448 3.86 -5.57 28.82
CA HIS A 448 3.97 -6.62 27.82
C HIS A 448 2.60 -7.11 27.29
N ILE A 449 1.48 -6.57 27.80
CA ILE A 449 0.14 -6.97 27.37
C ILE A 449 -0.47 -5.89 26.49
N LEU A 450 -0.74 -6.24 25.23
CA LEU A 450 -1.43 -5.40 24.26
C LEU A 450 -2.84 -5.92 24.04
N SER A 451 -3.83 -5.10 24.27
CA SER A 451 -5.23 -5.39 23.95
C SER A 451 -5.59 -4.77 22.61
N VAL A 452 -6.03 -5.59 21.68
CA VAL A 452 -6.44 -5.16 20.33
C VAL A 452 -7.91 -5.46 20.13
N THR A 453 -8.70 -4.43 19.87
CA THR A 453 -10.14 -4.54 19.65
C THR A 453 -10.48 -4.18 18.22
N ASN A 454 -11.10 -5.10 17.48
CA ASN A 454 -11.65 -4.81 16.16
C ASN A 454 -13.05 -4.21 16.30
N ASN A 455 -13.13 -2.94 15.89
CA ASN A 455 -14.37 -2.17 15.89
C ASN A 455 -15.02 -2.30 14.50
N PRO A 456 -16.34 -2.56 14.39
CA PRO A 456 -17.02 -2.55 13.11
C PRO A 456 -16.84 -1.19 12.43
N SER A 457 -16.48 -1.20 11.16
CA SER A 457 -16.45 0.01 10.34
C SER A 457 -17.80 0.17 9.64
N ASP A 458 -18.48 1.26 9.95
CA ASP A 458 -19.74 1.63 9.29
C ASP A 458 -19.51 2.38 7.96
N ASN A 459 -18.25 2.60 7.60
CA ASN A 459 -17.84 3.27 6.37
C ASN A 459 -17.50 2.24 5.27
N PRO A 460 -17.42 2.65 4.00
CA PRO A 460 -16.95 1.80 2.92
C PRO A 460 -15.56 1.21 3.20
N PRO A 461 -15.24 0.05 2.62
CA PRO A 461 -13.89 -0.48 2.68
C PRO A 461 -12.86 0.56 2.21
N PRO A 462 -11.71 0.67 2.87
CA PRO A 462 -10.70 1.62 2.48
C PRO A 462 -10.17 1.34 1.07
N LEU A 463 -9.72 2.39 0.39
CA LEU A 463 -9.10 2.26 -0.93
C LEU A 463 -7.59 2.07 -0.78
N THR A 464 -7.07 1.05 -1.46
CA THR A 464 -5.63 0.73 -1.50
C THR A 464 -5.18 0.74 -2.95
N PRO A 465 -4.52 1.82 -3.43
CA PRO A 465 -4.06 1.91 -4.82
C PRO A 465 -2.86 1.00 -5.09
N ASP A 466 -2.48 0.89 -6.36
CA ASP A 466 -1.25 0.22 -6.77
C ASP A 466 -0.03 0.78 -6.02
N LYS A 467 0.92 -0.10 -5.72
CA LYS A 467 2.08 0.19 -4.87
C LYS A 467 3.31 0.46 -5.71
N PRO A 468 3.94 1.65 -5.61
CA PRO A 468 5.30 1.81 -6.10
C PRO A 468 6.25 0.94 -5.26
N LYS A 469 7.25 0.35 -5.92
CA LYS A 469 8.19 -0.58 -5.31
C LYS A 469 9.61 -0.07 -5.49
N VAL A 470 10.42 -0.21 -4.46
CA VAL A 470 11.86 0.03 -4.54
C VAL A 470 12.62 -1.29 -4.45
N ILE A 471 13.79 -1.33 -5.05
CA ILE A 471 14.67 -2.50 -5.02
C ILE A 471 16.12 -2.04 -4.88
N THR A 472 16.90 -2.79 -4.14
CA THR A 472 18.34 -2.60 -3.99
C THR A 472 19.08 -3.87 -4.30
N HIS A 473 20.34 -3.74 -4.68
CA HIS A 473 21.17 -4.84 -5.12
C HIS A 473 22.47 -4.94 -4.32
N GLY A 474 23.25 -5.97 -4.58
CA GLY A 474 24.52 -6.18 -3.92
C GLY A 474 25.38 -7.24 -4.61
N LYS A 475 26.56 -7.48 -4.04
CA LYS A 475 27.51 -8.51 -4.49
C LYS A 475 28.20 -9.14 -3.31
N ARG A 476 28.35 -10.47 -3.34
CA ARG A 476 29.09 -11.25 -2.36
C ARG A 476 30.46 -11.64 -2.89
N PHE A 477 31.44 -11.69 -2.00
CA PHE A 477 32.85 -11.95 -2.33
C PHE A 477 33.44 -13.02 -1.42
N ILE A 478 34.47 -13.68 -1.95
CA ILE A 478 35.29 -14.60 -1.19
C ILE A 478 36.76 -14.33 -1.43
N LYS A 479 37.49 -14.06 -0.36
CA LYS A 479 38.91 -13.80 -0.37
C LYS A 479 39.69 -15.11 -0.30
N THR A 480 40.60 -15.30 -1.28
CA THR A 480 41.40 -16.53 -1.38
C THR A 480 42.86 -16.26 -1.73
N ASP A 481 43.69 -17.32 -1.61
CA ASP A 481 44.98 -17.36 -2.26
C ASP A 481 44.85 -17.30 -3.79
N ASN A 482 45.94 -17.31 -4.54
CA ASN A 482 45.95 -17.10 -5.99
C ASN A 482 45.62 -18.33 -6.85
N LYS A 483 45.04 -19.39 -6.27
CA LYS A 483 44.57 -20.53 -7.05
C LYS A 483 43.45 -20.14 -7.99
N GLU A 484 43.44 -20.78 -9.18
CA GLU A 484 42.46 -20.40 -10.23
C GLU A 484 41.04 -20.84 -9.90
N THR A 485 40.88 -21.95 -9.17
CA THR A 485 39.57 -22.47 -8.76
C THR A 485 39.27 -22.17 -7.30
N LEU A 486 38.02 -22.02 -7.01
CA LEU A 486 37.53 -21.79 -5.64
C LEU A 486 37.73 -23.06 -4.78
N GLU A 487 37.59 -24.22 -5.41
CA GLU A 487 37.84 -25.51 -4.80
C GLU A 487 39.34 -25.69 -4.47
N GLY A 488 39.64 -26.05 -3.24
CA GLY A 488 41.01 -26.16 -2.77
C GLY A 488 41.79 -24.86 -2.56
N SER A 489 41.16 -23.70 -2.75
CA SER A 489 41.74 -22.38 -2.40
C SER A 489 41.74 -22.19 -0.90
N GLU A 490 42.84 -21.62 -0.37
CA GLU A 490 42.93 -21.18 1.02
C GLU A 490 42.06 -19.94 1.20
N LYS A 491 41.17 -19.92 2.22
CA LYS A 491 40.30 -18.78 2.57
C LYS A 491 41.09 -17.83 3.46
N LEU A 492 41.07 -16.54 3.13
CA LEU A 492 41.96 -15.57 3.75
C LEU A 492 41.17 -14.56 4.61
N LEU A 493 41.52 -14.56 5.90
CA LEU A 493 41.00 -13.68 6.92
C LEU A 493 41.67 -12.28 6.90
N GLY A 494 40.92 -11.24 7.18
CA GLY A 494 41.43 -9.93 7.57
C GLY A 494 41.97 -9.06 6.43
N ALA A 495 41.63 -9.36 5.18
CA ALA A 495 41.82 -8.43 4.09
C ALA A 495 40.81 -7.26 4.23
N GLU A 496 41.28 -6.01 4.09
CA GLU A 496 40.42 -4.83 4.14
C GLU A 496 40.23 -4.25 2.74
N PHE A 497 38.97 -3.93 2.40
CA PHE A 497 38.59 -3.36 1.11
C PHE A 497 37.80 -2.06 1.27
N VAL A 498 37.95 -1.17 0.31
CA VAL A 498 37.04 -0.04 0.09
C VAL A 498 36.36 -0.21 -1.26
N VAL A 499 35.10 0.23 -1.37
CA VAL A 499 34.33 0.19 -2.61
C VAL A 499 34.38 1.56 -3.28
N MET A 500 34.55 1.56 -4.60
CA MET A 500 34.60 2.78 -5.40
C MET A 500 33.56 2.73 -6.52
N ASN A 501 33.02 3.89 -6.90
CA ASN A 501 32.21 4.06 -8.11
C ASN A 501 33.11 4.43 -9.32
N ASP A 502 32.47 4.60 -10.48
CA ASP A 502 33.09 5.02 -11.74
C ASP A 502 33.66 6.47 -11.71
N GLN A 503 33.20 7.29 -10.75
CA GLN A 503 33.66 8.66 -10.51
C GLN A 503 34.86 8.72 -9.53
N ASN A 504 35.42 7.58 -9.15
CA ASN A 504 36.48 7.42 -8.13
C ASN A 504 36.10 7.92 -6.73
N GLN A 505 34.82 7.96 -6.41
CA GLN A 505 34.36 8.21 -5.05
C GLN A 505 34.28 6.89 -4.27
N TYR A 506 34.44 6.98 -2.97
CA TYR A 506 34.43 5.86 -2.04
C TYR A 506 33.10 5.73 -1.33
N LEU A 507 32.62 4.50 -1.17
CA LEU A 507 31.44 4.20 -0.39
C LEU A 507 31.73 4.41 1.09
N ALA A 508 30.96 5.24 1.76
CA ALA A 508 31.08 5.58 3.17
C ALA A 508 29.74 5.43 3.88
N LEU A 509 29.79 5.22 5.18
CA LEU A 509 28.60 5.35 6.01
C LEU A 509 28.20 6.82 6.11
N LYS A 510 26.93 7.11 5.91
CA LYS A 510 26.37 8.44 6.08
C LYS A 510 26.53 8.86 7.54
N THR A 511 27.19 9.98 7.76
CA THR A 511 27.46 10.50 9.10
C THR A 511 26.20 11.07 9.75
N SER A 512 26.04 10.80 11.05
CA SER A 512 25.10 11.49 11.94
C SER A 512 25.77 11.64 13.29
N ASP A 513 25.28 12.52 14.15
CA ASP A 513 25.88 12.82 15.47
C ASP A 513 26.04 11.60 16.39
N THR A 514 25.26 10.53 16.15
CA THR A 514 25.34 9.26 16.90
C THR A 514 26.14 8.18 16.18
N LYS A 515 26.38 8.30 14.87
CA LYS A 515 27.03 7.27 14.05
C LYS A 515 28.47 6.99 14.41
N ASP A 516 29.22 8.00 14.83
CA ASP A 516 30.63 7.83 15.19
C ASP A 516 30.83 6.83 16.34
N GLN A 517 29.94 6.82 17.32
CA GLN A 517 29.99 5.86 18.43
C GLN A 517 29.65 4.44 17.99
N GLU A 518 28.64 4.27 17.11
CA GLU A 518 28.25 2.99 16.56
C GLU A 518 29.36 2.41 15.67
N VAL A 519 29.99 3.24 14.83
CA VAL A 519 31.14 2.84 14.00
C VAL A 519 32.34 2.44 14.87
N GLN A 520 32.65 3.19 15.94
CA GLN A 520 33.72 2.82 16.87
C GLN A 520 33.42 1.48 17.56
N ARG A 521 32.17 1.27 17.99
CA ARG A 521 31.75 0.01 18.60
C ARG A 521 31.90 -1.18 17.64
N TYR A 522 31.46 -1.01 16.40
CA TYR A 522 31.62 -2.03 15.37
C TYR A 522 33.11 -2.32 15.09
N ASN A 523 33.92 -1.28 14.88
CA ASN A 523 35.37 -1.45 14.63
C ASN A 523 36.08 -2.16 15.77
N GLN A 524 35.74 -1.89 17.03
CA GLN A 524 36.29 -2.58 18.18
C GLN A 524 35.85 -4.03 18.23
N ALA A 525 34.55 -4.31 18.00
CA ALA A 525 34.02 -5.66 17.99
C ALA A 525 34.63 -6.51 16.85
N GLU A 526 34.89 -5.91 15.69
CA GLU A 526 35.58 -6.57 14.56
C GLU A 526 37.04 -6.92 14.92
N GLN A 527 37.77 -6.00 15.56
CA GLN A 527 39.14 -6.28 16.01
C GLN A 527 39.19 -7.36 17.08
N ASP A 528 38.26 -7.34 18.03
CA ASP A 528 38.13 -8.37 19.07
C ASP A 528 37.84 -9.76 18.45
N TYR A 529 36.95 -9.82 17.46
CA TYR A 529 36.65 -11.03 16.71
C TYR A 529 37.89 -11.54 15.96
N LEU A 530 38.58 -10.71 15.22
CA LEU A 530 39.80 -11.09 14.49
C LEU A 530 40.88 -11.59 15.44
N THR A 531 41.02 -10.98 16.61
CA THR A 531 41.96 -11.40 17.64
C THR A 531 41.59 -12.78 18.21
N ALA A 532 40.31 -13.00 18.51
CA ALA A 532 39.80 -14.25 19.02
C ALA A 532 39.96 -15.41 18.02
N VAL A 533 39.75 -15.16 16.73
CA VAL A 533 39.97 -16.12 15.64
C VAL A 533 41.44 -16.50 15.56
N LYS A 534 42.36 -15.52 15.61
CA LYS A 534 43.81 -15.76 15.58
C LYS A 534 44.29 -16.57 16.81
N ALA A 535 43.73 -16.28 17.97
CA ALA A 535 44.01 -16.97 19.22
C ALA A 535 43.32 -18.35 19.34
N ASN A 536 42.44 -18.68 18.42
CA ASN A 536 41.56 -19.86 18.47
C ASN A 536 40.83 -19.99 19.82
N ASN A 537 40.35 -18.85 20.35
CA ASN A 537 39.69 -18.78 21.65
C ASN A 537 38.54 -17.77 21.66
N GLY A 538 37.34 -18.23 21.99
CA GLY A 538 36.14 -17.38 22.15
C GLY A 538 35.65 -16.72 20.85
N ALA A 539 36.00 -17.24 19.67
CA ALA A 539 35.65 -16.64 18.37
C ALA A 539 34.16 -16.54 18.12
N GLU A 540 33.36 -17.52 18.53
CA GLU A 540 31.89 -17.52 18.33
C GLU A 540 31.19 -16.41 19.16
N GLU A 541 31.60 -16.23 20.42
CA GLU A 541 31.09 -15.16 21.27
C GLU A 541 31.42 -13.78 20.69
N LYS A 542 32.66 -13.60 20.26
CA LYS A 542 33.12 -12.34 19.66
C LYS A 542 32.46 -12.09 18.29
N LYS A 543 32.16 -13.15 17.54
CA LYS A 543 31.39 -13.06 16.30
C LYS A 543 29.99 -12.53 16.57
N ALA A 544 29.29 -13.07 17.56
CA ALA A 544 27.95 -12.60 17.92
C ALA A 544 27.93 -11.11 18.32
N LEU A 545 28.92 -10.67 19.10
CA LEU A 545 29.05 -9.25 19.47
C LEU A 545 29.34 -8.35 18.26
N ARG A 546 30.20 -8.81 17.33
CA ARG A 546 30.48 -8.11 16.10
C ARG A 546 29.24 -8.01 15.21
N ASP A 547 28.51 -9.11 15.04
CA ASP A 547 27.30 -9.16 14.21
C ASP A 547 26.21 -8.22 14.78
N ALA A 548 26.02 -8.20 16.09
CA ALA A 548 25.11 -7.26 16.75
C ALA A 548 25.54 -5.79 16.59
N ALA A 549 26.83 -5.51 16.68
CA ALA A 549 27.34 -4.16 16.42
C ALA A 549 27.21 -3.74 14.95
N TYR A 550 27.34 -4.69 14.01
CA TYR A 550 27.12 -4.47 12.58
C TYR A 550 25.64 -4.15 12.28
N GLU A 551 24.70 -4.91 12.85
CA GLU A 551 23.27 -4.61 12.74
C GLU A 551 22.92 -3.23 13.30
N ALA A 552 23.51 -2.84 14.42
CA ALA A 552 23.29 -1.54 15.05
C ALA A 552 23.78 -0.35 14.20
N LEU A 553 24.67 -0.57 13.23
CA LEU A 553 25.10 0.46 12.30
C LEU A 553 23.95 1.03 11.47
N ASN A 554 22.88 0.23 11.23
CA ASN A 554 21.78 0.62 10.35
C ASN A 554 22.32 1.35 9.10
N MET A 555 23.06 0.61 8.27
CA MET A 555 23.90 1.17 7.22
C MET A 555 23.10 2.03 6.24
N GLN A 556 23.55 3.27 6.10
CA GLN A 556 23.11 4.18 5.05
C GLN A 556 24.35 4.65 4.29
N TRP A 557 24.29 4.59 2.96
CA TRP A 557 25.44 4.89 2.13
C TRP A 557 25.47 6.33 1.65
N GLU A 558 26.69 6.87 1.60
CA GLU A 558 27.05 8.09 0.86
C GLU A 558 28.35 7.88 0.07
N TRP A 559 28.54 8.65 -0.97
CA TRP A 559 29.77 8.64 -1.77
C TRP A 559 30.65 9.82 -1.41
N VAL A 560 31.90 9.54 -1.01
CA VAL A 560 32.87 10.54 -0.56
C VAL A 560 34.13 10.51 -1.41
N THR A 561 34.87 11.64 -1.47
CA THR A 561 36.13 11.74 -2.22
C THR A 561 37.34 11.29 -1.41
N GLU A 562 37.22 11.28 -0.08
CA GLU A 562 38.32 10.99 0.83
C GLU A 562 38.31 9.50 1.22
N VAL A 563 39.39 8.78 0.88
CA VAL A 563 39.53 7.35 1.23
C VAL A 563 39.52 7.08 2.74
N SER A 564 39.95 8.07 3.54
CA SER A 564 39.94 7.95 5.02
C SER A 564 38.55 7.84 5.63
N LYS A 565 37.54 8.32 4.91
CA LYS A 565 36.10 8.21 5.31
C LYS A 565 35.42 6.97 4.76
N ALA A 566 36.08 6.21 3.88
CA ALA A 566 35.50 5.02 3.26
C ALA A 566 35.20 3.94 4.30
N PHE A 567 34.05 3.27 4.15
CA PHE A 567 33.72 2.09 4.93
C PHE A 567 34.64 0.92 4.51
N LYS A 568 35.18 0.22 5.50
CA LYS A 568 36.09 -0.91 5.30
C LYS A 568 35.33 -2.22 5.38
N PHE A 569 35.31 -2.93 4.27
CA PHE A 569 34.80 -4.30 4.21
C PHE A 569 35.94 -5.26 4.53
N ILE A 570 35.73 -6.17 5.49
CA ILE A 570 36.78 -7.05 6.01
C ILE A 570 36.40 -8.50 5.73
N SER A 571 37.33 -9.27 5.19
CA SER A 571 37.12 -10.71 4.96
C SER A 571 37.14 -11.48 6.28
N SER A 572 36.09 -12.31 6.48
CA SER A 572 35.91 -13.18 7.66
C SER A 572 36.86 -14.40 7.67
N ALA A 573 36.76 -15.23 8.69
CA ALA A 573 37.60 -16.45 8.83
C ALA A 573 37.44 -17.44 7.66
N ASP A 574 36.25 -17.49 7.06
CA ASP A 574 35.96 -18.26 5.85
C ASP A 574 36.16 -17.48 4.54
N GLY A 575 36.80 -16.31 4.61
CA GLY A 575 37.13 -15.45 3.50
C GLY A 575 35.97 -14.61 2.96
N LYS A 576 34.76 -14.76 3.49
CA LYS A 576 33.58 -14.08 2.99
C LYS A 576 33.50 -12.63 3.40
N PHE A 577 32.98 -11.78 2.52
CA PHE A 577 32.49 -10.44 2.78
C PHE A 577 31.46 -10.05 1.72
N GLU A 578 30.68 -9.04 1.98
CA GLU A 578 29.57 -8.64 1.11
C GLU A 578 29.43 -7.12 1.02
N VAL A 579 28.92 -6.67 -0.11
CA VAL A 579 28.54 -5.28 -0.36
C VAL A 579 27.09 -5.26 -0.79
N LYS A 580 26.19 -4.73 0.06
CA LYS A 580 24.75 -4.65 -0.18
C LYS A 580 24.30 -3.20 -0.26
N GLY A 581 23.09 -3.00 -0.78
CA GLY A 581 22.45 -1.70 -0.77
C GLY A 581 22.90 -0.76 -1.87
N LEU A 582 23.32 -1.28 -3.02
CA LEU A 582 23.74 -0.51 -4.20
C LEU A 582 22.68 -0.54 -5.30
N ARG A 583 22.70 0.45 -6.19
CA ARG A 583 22.00 0.40 -7.48
C ARG A 583 22.72 -0.52 -8.44
N ALA A 584 22.03 -0.94 -9.51
CA ALA A 584 22.70 -1.58 -10.64
C ALA A 584 23.79 -0.64 -11.22
N GLY A 585 24.96 -1.20 -11.48
CA GLY A 585 26.10 -0.45 -11.97
C GLY A 585 27.42 -1.22 -11.90
N THR A 586 28.48 -0.57 -12.34
CA THR A 586 29.86 -1.07 -12.25
C THR A 586 30.57 -0.37 -11.11
N TYR A 587 31.21 -1.16 -10.27
CA TYR A 587 31.94 -0.72 -9.09
C TYR A 587 33.30 -1.38 -9.01
N TYR A 588 34.14 -0.92 -8.10
CA TYR A 588 35.50 -1.41 -7.94
C TYR A 588 35.80 -1.65 -6.47
N LEU A 589 36.43 -2.80 -6.17
CA LEU A 589 37.10 -3.04 -4.89
C LEU A 589 38.54 -2.56 -4.98
N LYS A 590 39.00 -1.84 -3.98
CA LYS A 590 40.41 -1.54 -3.75
C LYS A 590 40.81 -2.14 -2.42
N GLU A 591 41.77 -3.05 -2.44
CA GLU A 591 42.32 -3.63 -1.22
C GLU A 591 43.24 -2.62 -0.54
N THR A 592 43.00 -2.33 0.74
CA THR A 592 43.79 -1.36 1.53
C THR A 592 44.72 -2.06 2.51
N LYS A 593 44.43 -3.32 2.84
CA LYS A 593 45.28 -4.16 3.68
C LYS A 593 45.17 -5.61 3.23
N ALA A 594 46.31 -6.21 2.92
CA ALA A 594 46.38 -7.64 2.58
C ALA A 594 46.30 -8.54 3.81
N PRO A 595 45.83 -9.79 3.67
CA PRO A 595 45.99 -10.82 4.69
C PRO A 595 47.47 -11.04 5.06
N GLU A 596 47.71 -11.49 6.26
CA GLU A 596 49.08 -11.77 6.75
C GLU A 596 49.79 -12.81 5.85
N GLY A 597 51.02 -12.48 5.40
CA GLY A 597 51.78 -13.31 4.49
C GLY A 597 51.44 -13.18 3.00
N TYR A 598 50.57 -12.26 2.65
CA TYR A 598 50.15 -12.02 1.26
C TYR A 598 50.53 -10.60 0.77
N ALA A 599 50.77 -10.48 -0.52
CA ALA A 599 51.12 -9.20 -1.14
C ALA A 599 49.85 -8.36 -1.36
N LEU A 600 49.97 -7.05 -1.07
CA LEU A 600 48.89 -6.10 -1.35
C LEU A 600 48.83 -5.81 -2.85
N PRO A 601 47.69 -6.07 -3.55
CA PRO A 601 47.55 -5.72 -4.96
C PRO A 601 47.46 -4.22 -5.16
N SER A 602 48.04 -3.72 -6.26
CA SER A 602 47.95 -2.32 -6.68
C SER A 602 46.66 -2.02 -7.44
N ASP A 603 46.10 -3.03 -8.11
CA ASP A 603 45.00 -2.88 -9.06
C ASP A 603 43.64 -2.93 -8.38
N LYS A 604 42.71 -2.18 -8.97
CA LYS A 604 41.29 -2.26 -8.58
C LYS A 604 40.64 -3.49 -9.19
N ILE A 605 39.76 -4.14 -8.44
CA ILE A 605 38.99 -5.28 -8.89
C ILE A 605 37.57 -4.82 -9.27
N GLN A 606 37.28 -4.92 -10.56
CA GLN A 606 35.94 -4.56 -11.05
C GLN A 606 34.91 -5.60 -10.65
N PHE A 607 33.71 -5.13 -10.28
CA PHE A 607 32.54 -5.97 -10.12
C PHE A 607 31.27 -5.25 -10.62
N THR A 608 30.28 -6.04 -11.04
CA THR A 608 29.00 -5.54 -11.52
C THR A 608 27.92 -5.92 -10.52
N VAL A 609 27.08 -4.94 -10.22
CA VAL A 609 25.87 -5.09 -9.41
C VAL A 609 24.66 -4.96 -10.33
N ASN A 610 23.78 -5.92 -10.31
CA ASN A 610 22.50 -5.93 -11.00
C ASN A 610 21.54 -6.91 -10.31
N ARG A 611 20.30 -6.99 -10.79
CA ARG A 611 19.35 -7.99 -10.30
C ARG A 611 19.93 -9.39 -10.50
N GLY A 612 20.04 -10.16 -9.41
CA GLY A 612 20.62 -11.50 -9.38
C GLY A 612 22.13 -11.56 -9.16
N SER A 613 22.85 -10.43 -9.09
CA SER A 613 24.29 -10.41 -8.80
C SER A 613 24.65 -10.87 -7.38
N TRP A 614 23.68 -10.86 -6.49
CA TRP A 614 23.82 -11.41 -5.13
C TRP A 614 23.93 -12.92 -5.10
N GLY A 615 23.29 -13.61 -6.05
CA GLY A 615 23.17 -15.05 -6.10
C GLY A 615 22.13 -15.60 -5.13
N SER A 616 21.90 -16.92 -5.17
CA SER A 616 20.92 -17.61 -4.35
C SER A 616 21.62 -18.61 -3.41
N GLY A 617 21.13 -18.70 -2.15
CA GLY A 617 21.65 -19.63 -1.15
C GLY A 617 23.00 -19.22 -0.55
N GLU A 618 23.46 -20.01 0.42
CA GLU A 618 24.68 -19.76 1.20
C GLU A 618 25.88 -20.59 0.71
N GLU A 619 25.71 -21.39 -0.32
CA GLU A 619 26.78 -22.20 -0.87
C GLU A 619 27.87 -21.35 -1.51
N VAL A 620 29.13 -21.62 -1.15
CA VAL A 620 30.29 -20.92 -1.69
C VAL A 620 30.67 -21.50 -3.05
N ASN A 621 30.21 -20.85 -4.09
CA ASN A 621 30.53 -21.17 -5.49
C ASN A 621 30.71 -19.89 -6.31
N THR A 622 31.18 -20.01 -7.55
CA THR A 622 31.45 -18.87 -8.43
C THR A 622 30.22 -18.11 -8.90
N THR A 623 29.04 -18.72 -8.77
CA THR A 623 27.75 -18.06 -9.09
C THR A 623 27.34 -17.11 -7.97
N ASN A 624 27.49 -17.54 -6.72
CA ASN A 624 27.08 -16.79 -5.55
C ASN A 624 28.13 -15.81 -5.06
N PHE A 625 29.43 -16.13 -5.24
CA PHE A 625 30.54 -15.33 -4.71
C PHE A 625 31.57 -15.03 -5.80
N GLN A 626 31.98 -13.75 -5.89
CA GLN A 626 33.11 -13.38 -6.72
C GLN A 626 34.42 -13.62 -5.97
N GLN A 627 35.32 -14.43 -6.58
CA GLN A 627 36.62 -14.73 -5.99
C GLN A 627 37.56 -13.52 -6.09
N VAL A 628 38.21 -13.15 -4.98
CA VAL A 628 39.22 -12.10 -4.86
C VAL A 628 40.52 -12.74 -4.41
N LYS A 629 41.56 -12.68 -5.25
CA LYS A 629 42.81 -13.45 -5.10
C LYS A 629 43.96 -12.58 -4.61
N ASN A 630 44.81 -13.14 -3.69
CA ASN A 630 46.12 -12.56 -3.38
C ASN A 630 47.25 -13.59 -3.57
N LYS A 631 48.38 -13.06 -3.98
CA LYS A 631 49.61 -13.86 -4.10
C LYS A 631 50.33 -13.93 -2.74
N LYS A 632 50.75 -15.10 -2.34
CA LYS A 632 51.61 -15.31 -1.15
C LYS A 632 52.94 -14.62 -1.34
N ILE A 633 53.47 -13.94 -0.32
CA ILE A 633 54.79 -13.36 -0.37
C ILE A 633 55.79 -14.52 -0.35
N THR A 634 56.46 -14.73 -1.47
CA THR A 634 57.62 -15.66 -1.53
C THR A 634 58.88 -14.82 -1.41
N ILE A 635 59.53 -14.82 -0.26
CA ILE A 635 60.86 -14.27 -0.15
C ILE A 635 61.77 -15.28 -0.85
N PRO A 636 62.47 -14.87 -1.96
CA PRO A 636 63.44 -15.78 -2.57
C PRO A 636 64.49 -16.17 -1.49
N GLN A 637 64.63 -17.42 -1.22
CA GLN A 637 65.70 -17.90 -0.39
C GLN A 637 67.00 -17.71 -1.18
N THR A 638 67.49 -16.47 -1.19
CA THR A 638 68.79 -16.11 -1.84
C THR A 638 69.97 -16.56 -1.00
N GLY A 639 69.78 -17.37 0.10
CA GLY A 639 70.82 -17.68 1.05
C GLY A 639 71.24 -19.16 1.16
N GLY A 640 70.63 -20.11 0.40
CA GLY A 640 70.82 -21.51 0.74
C GLY A 640 72.13 -22.15 0.24
N ILE A 641 72.39 -22.10 -1.05
CA ILE A 641 73.54 -22.82 -1.62
C ILE A 641 74.62 -21.87 -2.16
N GLY A 642 74.21 -20.69 -2.68
CA GLY A 642 75.15 -19.74 -3.24
C GLY A 642 76.12 -19.15 -2.21
N THR A 643 75.63 -18.74 -1.02
CA THR A 643 76.45 -18.21 0.07
C THR A 643 77.44 -19.25 0.61
N VAL A 644 77.05 -20.52 0.75
CA VAL A 644 77.95 -21.56 1.18
C VAL A 644 79.03 -21.81 0.13
N VAL A 645 78.70 -21.83 -1.15
CA VAL A 645 79.68 -22.02 -2.24
C VAL A 645 80.64 -20.82 -2.31
N PHE A 646 80.11 -19.57 -2.24
CA PHE A 646 80.96 -18.36 -2.24
C PHE A 646 81.83 -18.26 -0.98
N THR A 647 81.32 -18.67 0.19
CA THR A 647 82.16 -18.72 1.44
C THR A 647 83.21 -19.77 1.35
N VAL A 648 82.90 -20.98 0.87
CA VAL A 648 83.90 -22.03 0.69
C VAL A 648 84.95 -21.64 -0.37
N VAL A 649 84.54 -21.11 -1.51
CA VAL A 649 85.52 -20.68 -2.53
C VAL A 649 86.35 -19.51 -2.04
N GLY A 650 85.75 -18.51 -1.36
CA GLY A 650 86.44 -17.35 -0.78
C GLY A 650 87.48 -17.78 0.29
N LEU A 651 87.08 -18.63 1.21
CA LEU A 651 88.02 -19.19 2.22
C LEU A 651 89.14 -20.04 1.61
N SER A 652 88.81 -20.89 0.63
CA SER A 652 89.83 -21.70 -0.08
C SER A 652 90.80 -20.79 -0.79
N THR A 653 90.36 -19.72 -1.49
CA THR A 653 91.23 -18.79 -2.17
C THR A 653 92.10 -18.00 -1.19
N MET A 654 91.66 -17.61 -0.02
CA MET A 654 92.43 -16.97 1.04
C MET A 654 93.53 -17.94 1.59
N VAL A 655 93.13 -19.17 1.83
CA VAL A 655 94.11 -20.21 2.29
C VAL A 655 95.19 -20.41 1.23
N PHE A 656 94.85 -20.58 -0.03
CA PHE A 656 95.82 -20.65 -1.13
C PHE A 656 96.72 -19.43 -1.26
N ALA A 657 96.15 -18.22 -1.15
CA ALA A 657 96.92 -16.99 -1.17
C ALA A 657 97.89 -16.91 0.02
N PHE A 658 97.49 -17.35 1.23
CA PHE A 658 98.32 -17.40 2.42
C PHE A 658 99.45 -18.39 2.29
N ILE A 659 99.18 -19.58 1.75
CA ILE A 659 100.18 -20.59 1.48
C ILE A 659 101.20 -20.12 0.44
N ALA A 660 100.71 -19.46 -0.63
CA ALA A 660 101.62 -18.91 -1.66
C ALA A 660 102.50 -17.77 -1.11
N MET A 661 101.94 -16.90 -0.24
CA MET A 661 102.75 -15.86 0.46
C MET A 661 103.81 -16.44 1.38
N LYS A 662 103.42 -17.49 2.18
CA LYS A 662 104.36 -18.13 3.04
C LYS A 662 105.49 -18.87 2.28
N LYS A 663 105.12 -19.46 1.12
CA LYS A 663 106.13 -20.08 0.26
C LYS A 663 107.10 -19.10 -0.30
N ARG A 664 106.60 -17.89 -0.75
CA ARG A 664 107.42 -16.82 -1.23
C ARG A 664 108.39 -16.26 -0.13
N GLN A 665 107.87 -16.07 1.09
CA GLN A 665 108.73 -15.67 2.23
C GLN A 665 109.74 -16.71 2.63
N ALA A 666 109.53 -17.99 2.40
CA ALA A 666 110.52 -19.03 2.65
C ALA A 666 111.54 -19.22 1.52
N GLU A 667 111.28 -18.68 0.31
CA GLU A 667 112.19 -18.63 -0.82
C GLU A 667 113.10 -17.36 -0.84
N GLU A 668 112.70 -16.31 -0.06
CA GLU A 668 113.37 -15.01 0.07
C GLU A 668 114.23 -14.97 1.39
N ALA A 669 114.25 -16.00 2.25
CA ALA A 669 115.07 -16.14 3.43
C ALA A 669 116.16 -17.22 3.19
#